data_bf3e0c34643f948a8f5597bcd086e6f8
#
_entry.id   bf3e0c34643f948a8f5597bcd086e6f8
#
_cell.length_a   1.000
_cell.length_b   1.000
_cell.length_c   1.000
_cell.angle_alpha   90.00
_cell.angle_beta   90.00
_cell.angle_gamma   90.00
#
_symmetry.space_group_name_H-M   'P 1'
#
loop_
_entity.id
_entity.type
_entity.pdbx_description
1 polymer ?
#
loop_
_entity_poly.entity_id
_entity_poly.type
_entity_poly.pdbx_seq_one_letter_code
_entity_poly.pdbx_strand_id
1 'polypeptide(L)'
;VDDGSGNGNEIDGPLGLGPVHADLISAGVRIMNNSWGGLYWNDPTVTNQIAQEYRPFILSNNGLVVFASGNESRSQPSDTAALPSQPGPNGTLPAADLERGWLVVGAVDTANPTQLASYSNACGVAMRYCLVAPGTSLFIDPDATAGNIRYFYGSGTSFAAPLVSGAAALVWQAFPYFNNDLVRQTLLGTATDLGAAGVDPVFGYGLLNVGKAVLGPARFDWGTVDVNVTTLRSTWANDISGTGGLTKRGTGTLVLSSTANTFAGDTQVLAGTLQTASLQSARVSIANGASLVGAGRIGGQVDNAGTLQVNGATASITGNYTQASNGRLAVNVGDRLNVAGTATIAGDLQLLGRRDYVVNNTTYPVLQATSGLQGTFDTLSSGPAVTFLTATRSYDANTAYISLQRMDVTAVAASLGAIGTASMDSAMRVEQAFQKVDAQQFQGNGALGGDFIRAAAALQQSPTAKAAADSLRSLSGRAHAASAAMTFDTIDLGRRALASHFDGLSQQPRLLGSWQRALGGPGEGGATTSGFATSGWMMGNDLRLASGAVTGFAFGETRSSSLGDLDGARGRDRQVQAQLYWGTMLGAAYTLGQMGFGNVNRQIERSLQLGEDRSSAFSDYSGSYLSSNLETGYRWGGAQASLTPYMGLDYVRLRSDGFRESGGDGFGLRANASTSSRTQALAGVRSAYRWRGIQLGGYAEWQQALSSDGLMLDASFVGVDAWAPLRGMQPARSGGLFGITAAAPLGQQSQLRFGYDQRVGERGDDRALSLRYSADF
;
A
#
# COMPACT_ATOMS: atom_id res chain seq x y z
N VAL A 1 -25.24 64.02 -8.53
CA VAL A 1 -25.19 65.37 -7.93
C VAL A 1 -23.77 65.89 -8.05
N ASP A 2 -23.58 67.08 -8.55
CA ASP A 2 -22.27 67.71 -8.69
C ASP A 2 -21.93 68.36 -7.33
N ASP A 3 -20.82 68.01 -6.71
CA ASP A 3 -20.34 68.58 -5.44
C ASP A 3 -19.74 69.99 -5.62
N GLY A 4 -19.81 70.53 -6.81
CA GLY A 4 -19.15 71.79 -7.17
C GLY A 4 -17.61 71.68 -7.18
N SER A 5 -17.03 70.53 -6.93
CA SER A 5 -15.58 70.22 -7.01
C SER A 5 -15.13 69.92 -8.43
N GLY A 6 -16.07 69.87 -9.38
CA GLY A 6 -15.86 69.51 -10.78
C GLY A 6 -15.69 67.94 -10.99
N ASN A 7 -15.96 67.11 -10.00
CA ASN A 7 -15.81 65.67 -10.09
C ASN A 7 -17.09 64.92 -10.48
N GLY A 8 -18.28 65.58 -10.45
CA GLY A 8 -19.53 65.12 -11.02
C GLY A 8 -20.22 63.90 -10.43
N ASN A 9 -19.67 63.26 -9.37
CA ASN A 9 -20.10 61.98 -8.83
C ASN A 9 -20.31 62.00 -7.32
N GLU A 10 -20.67 63.15 -6.75
CA GLU A 10 -20.99 63.21 -5.30
C GLU A 10 -22.34 62.58 -5.00
N ILE A 11 -22.38 61.82 -3.89
CA ILE A 11 -23.58 61.18 -3.37
C ILE A 11 -23.88 61.68 -1.97
N ASP A 12 -25.17 61.74 -1.62
CA ASP A 12 -25.69 62.26 -0.36
C ASP A 12 -26.46 61.21 0.47
N GLY A 13 -26.37 59.95 0.10
CA GLY A 13 -27.08 58.87 0.76
C GLY A 13 -26.60 57.45 0.40
N PRO A 14 -27.35 56.44 0.79
CA PRO A 14 -27.02 55.03 0.49
C PRO A 14 -27.05 54.77 -1.02
N LEU A 15 -26.33 53.72 -1.46
CA LEU A 15 -26.24 53.35 -2.89
C LEU A 15 -27.50 52.62 -3.39
N GLY A 16 -28.36 52.12 -2.49
CA GLY A 16 -29.55 51.34 -2.85
C GLY A 16 -29.24 49.91 -3.28
N LEU A 17 -28.04 49.41 -2.99
CA LEU A 17 -27.57 48.07 -3.42
C LEU A 17 -28.04 46.93 -2.50
N GLY A 18 -28.68 47.21 -1.36
CA GLY A 18 -29.17 46.22 -0.42
C GLY A 18 -29.94 45.06 -1.07
N PRO A 19 -30.92 45.31 -1.94
CA PRO A 19 -31.66 44.27 -2.66
C PRO A 19 -30.75 43.41 -3.55
N VAL A 20 -29.81 44.03 -4.27
CA VAL A 20 -28.83 43.31 -5.12
C VAL A 20 -27.94 42.38 -4.27
N HIS A 21 -27.46 42.87 -3.12
CA HIS A 21 -26.66 42.05 -2.20
C HIS A 21 -27.48 40.89 -1.63
N ALA A 22 -28.77 41.08 -1.34
CA ALA A 22 -29.65 40.00 -0.90
C ALA A 22 -29.84 38.92 -1.97
N ASP A 23 -29.99 39.32 -3.24
CA ASP A 23 -30.09 38.39 -4.37
C ASP A 23 -28.76 37.59 -4.54
N LEU A 24 -27.61 38.28 -4.45
CA LEU A 24 -26.30 37.62 -4.50
C LEU A 24 -26.11 36.61 -3.37
N ILE A 25 -26.53 36.95 -2.15
CA ILE A 25 -26.51 36.05 -0.99
C ILE A 25 -27.39 34.84 -1.28
N SER A 26 -28.63 35.06 -1.74
CA SER A 26 -29.56 33.93 -2.00
C SER A 26 -29.09 33.04 -3.14
N ALA A 27 -28.34 33.57 -4.10
CA ALA A 27 -27.67 32.81 -5.16
C ALA A 27 -26.37 32.09 -4.72
N GLY A 28 -25.96 32.24 -3.46
CA GLY A 28 -24.73 31.62 -2.93
C GLY A 28 -23.44 32.26 -3.45
N VAL A 29 -23.49 33.50 -3.92
CA VAL A 29 -22.31 34.25 -4.40
C VAL A 29 -21.37 34.52 -3.20
N ARG A 30 -20.10 34.29 -3.39
CA ARG A 30 -19.06 34.55 -2.37
C ARG A 30 -18.07 35.61 -2.75
N ILE A 31 -17.96 35.97 -4.03
CA ILE A 31 -17.07 37.02 -4.53
C ILE A 31 -17.90 38.03 -5.31
N MET A 32 -17.82 39.28 -4.92
CA MET A 32 -18.49 40.40 -5.60
C MET A 32 -17.41 41.29 -6.23
N ASN A 33 -17.39 41.34 -7.56
CA ASN A 33 -16.49 42.22 -8.31
C ASN A 33 -17.17 43.54 -8.58
N ASN A 34 -16.57 44.64 -8.16
CA ASN A 34 -17.03 46.00 -8.34
C ASN A 34 -16.08 46.79 -9.25
N SER A 35 -16.21 46.58 -10.57
CA SER A 35 -15.48 47.35 -11.59
C SER A 35 -16.15 48.67 -11.93
N TRP A 36 -16.70 49.33 -10.94
CA TRP A 36 -17.32 50.64 -11.00
C TRP A 36 -16.91 51.43 -9.76
N GLY A 37 -17.13 52.76 -9.75
CA GLY A 37 -16.73 53.60 -8.62
C GLY A 37 -16.69 55.05 -9.07
N GLY A 38 -15.73 55.79 -8.51
CA GLY A 38 -15.63 57.22 -8.76
C GLY A 38 -16.72 58.03 -8.01
N LEU A 39 -17.32 57.38 -6.98
CA LEU A 39 -18.29 58.07 -6.12
C LEU A 39 -17.55 58.60 -4.89
N TYR A 40 -17.93 59.80 -4.51
CA TYR A 40 -17.34 60.58 -3.41
C TYR A 40 -18.47 61.20 -2.57
N TRP A 41 -18.20 61.49 -1.31
CA TRP A 41 -19.14 62.17 -0.42
C TRP A 41 -18.41 63.02 0.61
N ASN A 42 -19.05 64.14 0.97
CA ASN A 42 -18.55 65.04 2.00
C ASN A 42 -19.28 64.89 3.36
N ASP A 43 -20.50 64.34 3.33
CA ASP A 43 -21.23 64.05 4.55
C ASP A 43 -20.76 62.74 5.19
N PRO A 44 -20.10 62.76 6.35
CA PRO A 44 -19.58 61.56 7.01
C PRO A 44 -20.69 60.60 7.44
N THR A 45 -21.98 60.98 7.49
CA THR A 45 -23.08 60.06 7.79
C THR A 45 -23.32 59.06 6.68
N VAL A 46 -23.00 59.36 5.45
CA VAL A 46 -23.14 58.53 4.24
C VAL A 46 -22.28 57.26 4.37
N THR A 47 -21.08 57.36 4.99
CA THR A 47 -20.18 56.21 5.17
C THR A 47 -20.87 55.04 5.88
N ASN A 48 -21.61 55.30 6.98
CA ASN A 48 -22.31 54.23 7.67
C ASN A 48 -23.51 53.69 6.91
N GLN A 49 -24.23 54.58 6.17
CA GLN A 49 -25.37 54.18 5.37
C GLN A 49 -24.95 53.17 4.28
N ILE A 50 -23.86 53.45 3.58
CA ILE A 50 -23.31 52.55 2.57
C ILE A 50 -22.78 51.27 3.22
N ALA A 51 -22.09 51.38 4.36
CA ALA A 51 -21.57 50.20 5.08
C ALA A 51 -22.66 49.21 5.47
N GLN A 52 -23.87 49.69 5.85
CA GLN A 52 -25.01 48.84 6.18
C GLN A 52 -25.45 47.97 5.01
N GLU A 53 -25.29 48.40 3.76
CA GLU A 53 -25.64 47.62 2.58
C GLU A 53 -24.68 46.42 2.36
N TYR A 54 -23.40 46.58 2.68
CA TYR A 54 -22.37 45.52 2.49
C TYR A 54 -22.24 44.53 3.65
N ARG A 55 -22.61 44.93 4.89
CA ARG A 55 -22.46 44.10 6.09
C ARG A 55 -23.09 42.70 5.96
N PRO A 56 -24.32 42.51 5.47
CA PRO A 56 -24.92 41.19 5.32
C PRO A 56 -24.09 40.30 4.42
N PHE A 57 -23.56 40.81 3.31
CA PHE A 57 -22.75 40.03 2.37
C PHE A 57 -21.40 39.64 2.99
N ILE A 58 -20.71 40.56 3.67
CA ILE A 58 -19.37 40.34 4.20
C ILE A 58 -19.40 39.56 5.53
N LEU A 59 -20.20 40.02 6.50
CA LEU A 59 -20.14 39.54 7.86
C LEU A 59 -20.99 38.28 8.07
N SER A 60 -22.18 38.20 7.43
CA SER A 60 -23.10 37.10 7.61
C SER A 60 -22.94 36.02 6.55
N ASN A 61 -22.69 36.41 5.28
CA ASN A 61 -22.54 35.45 4.18
C ASN A 61 -21.07 35.07 3.88
N ASN A 62 -20.10 35.57 4.64
CA ASN A 62 -18.69 35.31 4.40
C ASN A 62 -18.23 35.71 2.98
N GLY A 63 -18.80 36.79 2.43
CA GLY A 63 -18.52 37.27 1.09
C GLY A 63 -17.25 38.12 1.03
N LEU A 64 -16.59 38.14 -0.11
CA LEU A 64 -15.44 38.96 -0.42
C LEU A 64 -15.85 40.00 -1.48
N VAL A 65 -15.62 41.28 -1.19
CA VAL A 65 -15.86 42.43 -2.07
C VAL A 65 -14.52 42.87 -2.67
N VAL A 66 -14.46 43.00 -3.97
CA VAL A 66 -13.27 43.46 -4.70
C VAL A 66 -13.65 44.73 -5.47
N PHE A 67 -13.00 45.83 -5.16
CA PHE A 67 -13.29 47.15 -5.75
C PHE A 67 -12.13 47.66 -6.60
N ALA A 68 -12.44 48.21 -7.75
CA ALA A 68 -11.50 49.01 -8.54
C ALA A 68 -11.19 50.34 -7.83
N SER A 69 -9.91 50.74 -7.76
CA SER A 69 -9.50 51.97 -7.03
C SER A 69 -9.99 53.27 -7.67
N GLY A 70 -10.23 53.29 -8.98
CA GLY A 70 -10.58 54.45 -9.79
C GLY A 70 -9.54 54.79 -10.84
N ASN A 71 -9.91 55.63 -11.81
CA ASN A 71 -9.11 55.93 -13.00
C ASN A 71 -8.81 57.42 -13.19
N GLU A 72 -8.73 58.18 -12.11
CA GLU A 72 -8.59 59.64 -12.12
C GLU A 72 -7.15 60.09 -11.80
N SER A 73 -6.17 59.17 -11.79
CA SER A 73 -4.75 59.45 -11.48
C SER A 73 -4.55 60.07 -10.09
N ARG A 74 -5.40 59.72 -9.11
CA ARG A 74 -5.39 60.31 -7.75
C ARG A 74 -4.46 59.53 -6.85
N SER A 75 -3.95 60.19 -5.79
CA SER A 75 -3.18 59.55 -4.73
C SER A 75 -4.07 58.73 -3.74
N GLN A 76 -5.39 58.84 -3.85
CA GLN A 76 -6.40 58.17 -3.05
C GLN A 76 -7.37 57.40 -3.96
N PRO A 77 -7.85 56.23 -3.54
CA PRO A 77 -8.94 55.53 -4.24
C PRO A 77 -10.25 56.33 -4.10
N SER A 78 -11.27 55.97 -4.88
CA SER A 78 -12.62 56.53 -4.66
C SER A 78 -13.14 56.18 -3.25
N ASP A 79 -14.07 57.03 -2.73
CA ASP A 79 -14.58 56.80 -1.37
C ASP A 79 -15.32 55.47 -1.25
N THR A 80 -16.03 55.06 -2.33
CA THR A 80 -16.64 53.72 -2.37
C THR A 80 -15.60 52.60 -2.28
N ALA A 81 -14.47 52.71 -2.97
CA ALA A 81 -13.41 51.71 -2.91
C ALA A 81 -12.73 51.72 -1.53
N ALA A 82 -12.53 52.89 -0.94
CA ALA A 82 -11.90 53.07 0.37
C ALA A 82 -12.90 53.03 1.55
N LEU A 83 -14.11 52.51 1.36
CA LEU A 83 -15.19 52.54 2.35
C LEU A 83 -14.77 52.13 3.77
N PRO A 84 -13.99 51.03 4.01
CA PRO A 84 -13.53 50.65 5.35
C PRO A 84 -12.70 51.71 6.06
N SER A 85 -12.02 52.60 5.32
CA SER A 85 -11.18 53.68 5.84
C SER A 85 -11.82 55.05 5.80
N GLN A 86 -13.07 55.15 5.30
CA GLN A 86 -13.75 56.43 5.18
C GLN A 86 -14.22 56.95 6.54
N PRO A 87 -14.01 58.22 6.85
CA PRO A 87 -14.43 58.81 8.10
C PRO A 87 -15.96 58.85 8.20
N GLY A 88 -16.43 58.62 9.38
CA GLY A 88 -17.77 58.88 9.87
C GLY A 88 -17.83 60.12 10.76
N PRO A 89 -19.01 60.43 11.38
CA PRO A 89 -19.16 61.51 12.30
C PRO A 89 -18.12 61.46 13.43
N ASN A 90 -17.57 62.65 13.79
CA ASN A 90 -16.57 62.78 14.85
C ASN A 90 -15.26 62.01 14.62
N GLY A 91 -14.88 61.76 13.39
CA GLY A 91 -13.65 61.03 13.05
C GLY A 91 -13.69 59.52 13.35
N THR A 92 -14.86 58.94 13.56
CA THR A 92 -15.03 57.50 13.68
C THR A 92 -14.80 56.82 12.36
N LEU A 93 -14.57 55.49 12.39
CA LEU A 93 -14.46 54.64 11.17
C LEU A 93 -15.62 53.60 11.18
N PRO A 94 -16.84 54.02 10.83
CA PRO A 94 -18.03 53.19 11.01
C PRO A 94 -18.08 51.98 10.09
N ALA A 95 -17.22 51.89 9.10
CA ALA A 95 -17.14 50.77 8.13
C ALA A 95 -15.89 49.89 8.30
N ALA A 96 -15.06 50.14 9.35
CA ALA A 96 -13.81 49.41 9.57
C ALA A 96 -14.00 47.89 9.71
N ASP A 97 -15.14 47.42 10.20
CA ASP A 97 -15.51 46.02 10.32
C ASP A 97 -15.62 45.29 8.96
N LEU A 98 -15.79 46.03 7.87
CA LEU A 98 -15.85 45.47 6.52
C LEU A 98 -14.47 45.10 5.96
N GLU A 99 -13.38 45.64 6.50
CA GLU A 99 -12.01 45.39 6.00
C GLU A 99 -11.71 43.87 5.87
N ARG A 100 -12.24 43.04 6.77
CA ARG A 100 -12.06 41.58 6.73
C ARG A 100 -12.58 40.89 5.46
N GLY A 101 -13.44 41.53 4.69
CA GLY A 101 -13.98 41.01 3.43
C GLY A 101 -13.86 42.00 2.29
N TRP A 102 -12.87 42.91 2.34
CA TRP A 102 -12.74 44.00 1.38
C TRP A 102 -11.35 44.04 0.74
N LEU A 103 -11.29 44.18 -0.57
CA LEU A 103 -10.05 44.40 -1.34
C LEU A 103 -10.24 45.59 -2.30
N VAL A 104 -9.22 46.44 -2.34
CA VAL A 104 -9.08 47.50 -3.33
C VAL A 104 -8.02 47.10 -4.34
N VAL A 105 -8.25 47.40 -5.62
CA VAL A 105 -7.35 46.98 -6.70
C VAL A 105 -6.98 48.19 -7.57
N GLY A 106 -5.69 48.55 -7.50
CA GLY A 106 -5.08 49.47 -8.44
C GLY A 106 -4.58 48.76 -9.70
N ALA A 107 -4.32 49.54 -10.75
CA ALA A 107 -3.81 49.02 -12.01
C ALA A 107 -2.33 49.32 -12.19
N VAL A 108 -1.51 48.29 -12.50
CA VAL A 108 -0.15 48.51 -13.03
C VAL A 108 -0.15 48.58 -14.53
N ASP A 109 0.84 49.30 -15.08
CA ASP A 109 1.12 49.28 -16.50
C ASP A 109 1.48 47.86 -16.95
N THR A 110 0.69 47.30 -17.83
CA THR A 110 0.89 45.93 -18.30
C THR A 110 2.19 45.74 -19.05
N ALA A 111 2.72 46.78 -19.69
CA ALA A 111 4.01 46.79 -20.39
C ALA A 111 5.20 46.93 -19.40
N ASN A 112 4.97 47.62 -18.27
CA ASN A 112 5.95 47.78 -17.20
C ASN A 112 5.29 47.58 -15.83
N PRO A 113 5.10 46.32 -15.40
CA PRO A 113 4.29 46.02 -14.21
C PRO A 113 4.94 46.43 -12.88
N THR A 114 6.05 47.12 -12.91
CA THR A 114 6.69 47.77 -11.74
C THR A 114 6.22 49.24 -11.56
N GLN A 115 5.38 49.74 -12.43
CA GLN A 115 4.83 51.09 -12.38
C GLN A 115 3.32 51.08 -12.33
N LEU A 116 2.75 52.01 -11.57
CA LEU A 116 1.30 52.25 -11.60
C LEU A 116 0.91 52.75 -12.99
N ALA A 117 -0.20 52.25 -13.53
CA ALA A 117 -0.74 52.78 -14.79
C ALA A 117 -1.10 54.25 -14.61
N SER A 118 -0.81 55.07 -15.63
CA SER A 118 -0.93 56.53 -15.53
C SER A 118 -2.34 57.04 -15.16
N TYR A 119 -3.37 56.25 -15.44
CA TYR A 119 -4.74 56.56 -15.08
C TYR A 119 -5.15 56.08 -13.71
N SER A 120 -4.42 55.10 -13.13
CA SER A 120 -4.85 54.42 -11.90
C SER A 120 -4.80 55.35 -10.69
N ASN A 121 -5.84 55.30 -9.89
CA ASN A 121 -5.74 55.80 -8.53
C ASN A 121 -4.80 54.87 -7.70
N ALA A 122 -4.04 55.49 -6.81
CA ALA A 122 -3.17 54.75 -5.88
C ALA A 122 -3.98 54.12 -4.70
N CYS A 123 -3.35 53.29 -3.91
CA CYS A 123 -3.96 52.63 -2.75
C CYS A 123 -4.31 53.59 -1.61
N GLY A 124 -3.56 54.65 -1.41
CA GLY A 124 -3.81 55.72 -0.44
C GLY A 124 -4.18 55.23 0.96
N VAL A 125 -5.31 55.72 1.48
CA VAL A 125 -5.84 55.32 2.80
C VAL A 125 -6.23 53.84 2.91
N ALA A 126 -6.46 53.17 1.74
CA ALA A 126 -6.83 51.77 1.65
C ALA A 126 -5.61 50.84 1.59
N MET A 127 -4.37 51.32 1.70
CA MET A 127 -3.15 50.51 1.51
C MET A 127 -3.12 49.21 2.28
N ARG A 128 -3.80 49.08 3.46
CA ARG A 128 -3.85 47.88 4.29
C ARG A 128 -4.71 46.75 3.74
N TYR A 129 -5.57 47.04 2.75
CA TYR A 129 -6.42 46.07 2.08
C TYR A 129 -6.42 46.27 0.56
N CYS A 130 -5.32 46.84 0.06
CA CYS A 130 -5.10 47.13 -1.35
C CYS A 130 -3.93 46.34 -1.92
N LEU A 131 -4.07 45.95 -3.17
CA LEU A 131 -3.01 45.40 -4.03
C LEU A 131 -3.22 45.89 -5.44
N VAL A 132 -2.28 45.63 -6.33
CA VAL A 132 -2.37 46.01 -7.74
C VAL A 132 -2.33 44.79 -8.65
N ALA A 133 -2.94 44.91 -9.83
CA ALA A 133 -2.93 43.90 -10.87
C ALA A 133 -2.80 44.55 -12.26
N PRO A 134 -2.46 43.81 -13.34
CA PRO A 134 -2.40 44.35 -14.68
C PRO A 134 -3.71 45.00 -15.08
N GLY A 135 -3.62 46.25 -15.54
CA GLY A 135 -4.80 47.08 -15.85
C GLY A 135 -5.22 47.08 -17.31
N THR A 136 -4.53 46.37 -18.18
CA THR A 136 -4.88 46.27 -19.60
C THR A 136 -5.13 44.83 -19.99
N SER A 137 -6.25 44.56 -20.62
CA SER A 137 -6.64 43.25 -21.10
C SER A 137 -7.08 43.28 -22.56
N LEU A 138 -6.93 42.17 -23.25
CA LEU A 138 -7.35 41.99 -24.64
C LEU A 138 -8.75 41.36 -24.66
N PHE A 139 -9.67 41.98 -25.37
CA PHE A 139 -11.05 41.52 -25.50
C PHE A 139 -11.45 41.31 -26.96
N ILE A 140 -12.41 40.43 -27.16
CA ILE A 140 -13.11 40.36 -28.45
C ILE A 140 -14.04 41.56 -28.53
N ASP A 141 -14.00 42.26 -29.68
CA ASP A 141 -14.90 43.33 -29.97
C ASP A 141 -16.36 42.80 -29.88
N PRO A 142 -17.23 43.44 -29.04
CA PRO A 142 -18.61 42.98 -28.89
C PRO A 142 -19.40 43.06 -30.22
N ASP A 143 -18.98 43.91 -31.17
CA ASP A 143 -19.56 44.00 -32.50
C ASP A 143 -18.92 43.02 -33.52
N ALA A 144 -18.03 42.14 -33.08
CA ALA A 144 -17.41 41.14 -33.94
C ALA A 144 -18.44 40.08 -34.37
N THR A 145 -18.45 39.75 -35.66
CA THR A 145 -19.32 38.72 -36.22
C THR A 145 -18.56 37.41 -36.48
N ALA A 146 -19.27 36.30 -36.57
CA ALA A 146 -18.68 35.02 -36.95
C ALA A 146 -18.00 35.14 -38.32
N GLY A 147 -16.67 34.99 -38.38
CA GLY A 147 -15.83 35.15 -39.57
C GLY A 147 -15.11 36.52 -39.68
N ASN A 148 -15.40 37.46 -38.79
CA ASN A 148 -14.66 38.74 -38.68
C ASN A 148 -14.41 39.07 -37.18
N ILE A 149 -13.56 38.24 -36.54
CA ILE A 149 -13.20 38.45 -35.15
C ILE A 149 -12.20 39.60 -35.07
N ARG A 150 -12.56 40.63 -34.33
CA ARG A 150 -11.70 41.78 -34.03
C ARG A 150 -11.40 41.79 -32.54
N TYR A 151 -10.25 42.30 -32.18
CA TYR A 151 -9.80 42.45 -30.80
C TYR A 151 -9.51 43.90 -30.50
N PHE A 152 -9.74 44.31 -29.26
CA PHE A 152 -9.32 45.57 -28.75
C PHE A 152 -8.71 45.49 -27.37
N TYR A 153 -7.90 46.44 -27.00
CA TYR A 153 -7.37 46.56 -25.64
C TYR A 153 -8.27 47.50 -24.83
N GLY A 154 -8.71 47.00 -23.69
CA GLY A 154 -9.36 47.79 -22.67
C GLY A 154 -8.41 48.03 -21.50
N SER A 155 -8.34 49.28 -21.01
CA SER A 155 -7.48 49.65 -19.88
C SER A 155 -8.31 50.35 -18.79
N GLY A 156 -7.96 50.08 -17.55
CA GLY A 156 -8.62 50.59 -16.34
C GLY A 156 -8.42 49.72 -15.12
N THR A 157 -8.59 50.27 -13.93
CA THR A 157 -8.65 49.50 -12.69
C THR A 157 -9.84 48.53 -12.71
N SER A 158 -10.86 48.83 -13.56
CA SER A 158 -11.99 47.94 -13.83
C SER A 158 -11.60 46.58 -14.45
N PHE A 159 -10.41 46.49 -15.09
CA PHE A 159 -9.86 45.26 -15.63
C PHE A 159 -8.88 44.59 -14.67
N ALA A 160 -8.28 45.32 -13.75
CA ALA A 160 -7.43 44.77 -12.69
C ALA A 160 -8.25 44.06 -11.60
N ALA A 161 -9.40 44.64 -11.18
CA ALA A 161 -10.25 44.08 -10.14
C ALA A 161 -10.76 42.64 -10.44
N PRO A 162 -11.23 42.29 -11.67
CA PRO A 162 -11.65 40.92 -11.96
C PRO A 162 -10.51 39.92 -11.98
N LEU A 163 -9.25 40.31 -12.21
CA LEU A 163 -8.09 39.40 -12.04
C LEU A 163 -7.91 39.00 -10.58
N VAL A 164 -8.09 39.96 -9.66
CA VAL A 164 -8.05 39.67 -8.21
C VAL A 164 -9.26 38.84 -7.79
N SER A 165 -10.44 39.11 -8.35
CA SER A 165 -11.65 38.30 -8.12
C SER A 165 -11.46 36.84 -8.59
N GLY A 166 -10.86 36.65 -9.76
CA GLY A 166 -10.51 35.35 -10.31
C GLY A 166 -9.47 34.62 -9.44
N ALA A 167 -8.44 35.37 -8.97
CA ALA A 167 -7.45 34.81 -8.03
C ALA A 167 -8.08 34.38 -6.69
N ALA A 168 -9.02 35.16 -6.16
CA ALA A 168 -9.79 34.80 -4.96
C ALA A 168 -10.58 33.51 -5.16
N ALA A 169 -11.20 33.31 -6.31
CA ALA A 169 -11.91 32.08 -6.66
C ALA A 169 -10.99 30.88 -6.71
N LEU A 170 -9.78 31.02 -7.28
CA LEU A 170 -8.78 29.97 -7.32
C LEU A 170 -8.25 29.62 -5.91
N VAL A 171 -8.04 30.62 -5.03
CA VAL A 171 -7.66 30.39 -3.63
C VAL A 171 -8.78 29.64 -2.89
N TRP A 172 -10.04 30.02 -3.08
CA TRP A 172 -11.16 29.30 -2.46
C TRP A 172 -11.37 27.89 -3.02
N GLN A 173 -11.07 27.68 -4.31
CA GLN A 173 -11.07 26.34 -4.90
C GLN A 173 -9.97 25.45 -4.27
N ALA A 174 -8.76 26.02 -4.08
CA ALA A 174 -7.65 25.30 -3.45
C ALA A 174 -7.90 25.02 -1.95
N PHE A 175 -8.55 25.97 -1.27
CA PHE A 175 -8.81 25.94 0.17
C PHE A 175 -10.28 26.26 0.50
N PRO A 176 -11.23 25.33 0.26
CA PRO A 176 -12.67 25.61 0.43
C PRO A 176 -13.08 25.96 1.86
N TYR A 177 -12.24 25.65 2.84
CA TYR A 177 -12.45 25.92 4.27
C TYR A 177 -11.98 27.31 4.70
N PHE A 178 -11.39 28.13 3.81
CA PHE A 178 -11.03 29.50 4.13
C PHE A 178 -12.29 30.37 4.25
N ASN A 179 -12.27 31.28 5.21
CA ASN A 179 -13.23 32.38 5.27
C ASN A 179 -12.78 33.52 4.34
N ASN A 180 -13.65 34.52 4.14
CA ASN A 180 -13.35 35.67 3.28
C ASN A 180 -12.09 36.42 3.75
N ASP A 181 -11.88 36.55 5.06
CA ASP A 181 -10.73 37.24 5.60
C ASP A 181 -9.42 36.50 5.32
N LEU A 182 -9.42 35.17 5.45
CA LEU A 182 -8.21 34.37 5.15
C LEU A 182 -7.89 34.34 3.65
N VAL A 183 -8.91 34.38 2.76
CA VAL A 183 -8.69 34.56 1.32
C VAL A 183 -8.08 35.92 1.03
N ARG A 184 -8.63 37.01 1.65
CA ARG A 184 -8.08 38.34 1.57
C ARG A 184 -6.61 38.38 2.03
N GLN A 185 -6.36 37.91 3.23
CA GLN A 185 -4.99 37.83 3.83
C GLN A 185 -4.03 37.03 2.94
N THR A 186 -4.50 35.93 2.33
CA THR A 186 -3.69 35.12 1.42
C THR A 186 -3.30 35.89 0.17
N LEU A 187 -4.24 36.59 -0.47
CA LEU A 187 -3.96 37.40 -1.65
C LEU A 187 -3.00 38.58 -1.36
N LEU A 188 -3.23 39.29 -0.24
CA LEU A 188 -2.37 40.39 0.19
C LEU A 188 -0.98 39.88 0.61
N GLY A 189 -0.92 38.87 1.45
CA GLY A 189 0.33 38.34 2.02
C GLY A 189 1.22 37.62 1.00
N THR A 190 0.69 37.23 -0.14
CA THR A 190 1.46 36.58 -1.24
C THR A 190 1.77 37.54 -2.40
N ALA A 191 1.27 38.76 -2.38
CA ALA A 191 1.57 39.76 -3.40
C ALA A 191 3.09 40.00 -3.51
N THR A 192 3.54 40.33 -4.70
CA THR A 192 4.93 40.72 -4.94
C THR A 192 5.12 42.18 -4.60
N ASP A 193 5.92 42.47 -3.60
CA ASP A 193 6.18 43.84 -3.14
C ASP A 193 6.69 44.74 -4.25
N LEU A 194 6.13 45.93 -4.37
CA LEU A 194 6.48 46.97 -5.32
C LEU A 194 6.62 48.30 -4.59
N GLY A 195 7.47 49.20 -5.12
CA GLY A 195 7.66 50.53 -4.57
C GLY A 195 8.52 50.56 -3.32
N ALA A 196 8.04 51.20 -2.28
CA ALA A 196 8.72 51.20 -0.98
C ALA A 196 8.58 49.82 -0.30
N ALA A 197 9.61 49.35 0.36
CA ALA A 197 9.58 48.02 0.99
C ALA A 197 8.44 47.85 2.00
N GLY A 198 7.62 46.85 1.81
CA GLY A 198 6.44 46.57 2.62
C GLY A 198 5.17 47.24 2.07
N VAL A 199 4.21 47.50 2.96
CA VAL A 199 2.92 48.10 2.56
C VAL A 199 3.08 49.61 2.36
N ASP A 200 2.79 50.08 1.18
CA ASP A 200 2.93 51.51 0.82
C ASP A 200 1.66 52.14 0.21
N PRO A 201 1.52 53.49 0.21
CA PRO A 201 0.30 54.14 -0.28
C PRO A 201 0.12 54.10 -1.79
N VAL A 202 1.11 53.65 -2.57
CA VAL A 202 1.00 53.60 -4.04
C VAL A 202 0.49 52.23 -4.48
N PHE A 203 1.17 51.18 -4.04
CA PHE A 203 0.93 49.79 -4.47
C PHE A 203 0.24 48.90 -3.43
N GLY A 204 -0.01 49.41 -2.21
CA GLY A 204 -0.53 48.58 -1.10
C GLY A 204 0.41 47.45 -0.75
N TYR A 205 -0.05 46.22 -0.88
CA TYR A 205 0.79 45.00 -0.71
C TYR A 205 1.61 44.63 -1.94
N GLY A 206 1.41 45.34 -3.07
CA GLY A 206 2.13 45.09 -4.31
C GLY A 206 1.34 44.33 -5.37
N LEU A 207 2.04 43.70 -6.30
CA LEU A 207 1.45 43.04 -7.47
C LEU A 207 0.87 41.66 -7.10
N LEU A 208 -0.37 41.42 -7.53
CA LEU A 208 -1.04 40.13 -7.42
C LEU A 208 -0.14 38.95 -7.87
N ASN A 209 0.05 37.94 -7.04
CA ASN A 209 0.78 36.74 -7.34
C ASN A 209 -0.10 35.51 -7.15
N VAL A 210 -0.83 35.14 -8.19
CA VAL A 210 -1.77 34.02 -8.19
C VAL A 210 -1.03 32.69 -7.90
N GLY A 211 0.17 32.52 -8.49
CA GLY A 211 0.99 31.31 -8.33
C GLY A 211 1.37 31.05 -6.88
N LYS A 212 1.68 32.10 -6.10
CA LYS A 212 1.91 31.98 -4.65
C LYS A 212 0.59 31.83 -3.87
N ALA A 213 -0.46 32.58 -4.23
CA ALA A 213 -1.72 32.59 -3.49
C ALA A 213 -2.38 31.20 -3.43
N VAL A 214 -2.35 30.42 -4.52
CA VAL A 214 -2.89 29.06 -4.56
C VAL A 214 -2.06 28.03 -3.79
N LEU A 215 -0.90 28.40 -3.28
CA LEU A 215 -0.07 27.58 -2.40
C LEU A 215 -0.36 27.81 -0.90
N GLY A 216 -1.27 28.72 -0.57
CA GLY A 216 -1.70 29.05 0.80
C GLY A 216 -1.14 30.37 1.32
N PRO A 217 -1.40 30.69 2.60
CA PRO A 217 -0.92 31.93 3.22
C PRO A 217 0.61 32.01 3.26
N ALA A 218 1.16 33.22 3.14
CA ALA A 218 2.58 33.50 3.32
C ALA A 218 2.86 34.44 4.51
N ARG A 219 1.83 35.07 5.09
CA ARG A 219 1.97 36.00 6.20
C ARG A 219 0.83 35.86 7.21
N PHE A 220 1.17 35.94 8.48
CA PHE A 220 0.25 36.01 9.63
C PHE A 220 0.42 37.36 10.32
N ASP A 221 0.11 38.46 9.61
CA ASP A 221 0.26 39.83 10.13
C ASP A 221 -1.02 40.37 10.76
N TRP A 222 -2.16 39.69 10.53
CA TRP A 222 -3.49 40.13 10.97
C TRP A 222 -3.97 39.40 12.23
N GLY A 223 -3.05 38.78 13.00
CA GLY A 223 -3.35 38.03 14.20
C GLY A 223 -3.31 36.51 13.99
N THR A 224 -3.98 35.80 14.89
CA THR A 224 -4.00 34.32 14.82
C THR A 224 -4.95 33.83 13.73
N VAL A 225 -4.43 33.05 12.82
CA VAL A 225 -5.22 32.36 11.79
C VAL A 225 -5.88 31.13 12.41
N ASP A 226 -7.22 31.07 12.35
CA ASP A 226 -8.01 29.95 12.86
C ASP A 226 -8.62 29.21 11.66
N VAL A 227 -8.28 27.93 11.50
CA VAL A 227 -8.72 27.08 10.40
C VAL A 227 -9.31 25.76 10.83
N ASN A 228 -10.45 25.42 10.23
CA ASN A 228 -11.15 24.17 10.45
C ASN A 228 -10.95 23.22 9.26
N VAL A 229 -9.91 22.38 9.30
CA VAL A 229 -9.56 21.44 8.22
C VAL A 229 -10.27 20.11 8.47
N THR A 230 -11.32 19.83 7.70
CA THR A 230 -12.10 18.58 7.74
C THR A 230 -11.73 17.61 6.62
N THR A 231 -11.03 18.07 5.60
CA THR A 231 -10.52 17.25 4.49
C THR A 231 -9.41 16.32 4.96
N LEU A 232 -9.24 15.17 4.30
CA LEU A 232 -8.18 14.20 4.63
C LEU A 232 -6.81 14.87 4.72
N ARG A 233 -6.47 15.75 3.76
CA ARG A 233 -5.19 16.45 3.73
C ARG A 233 -5.30 17.77 2.99
N SER A 234 -4.75 18.85 3.57
CA SER A 234 -4.54 20.14 2.92
C SER A 234 -3.09 20.57 3.13
N THR A 235 -2.47 21.17 2.10
CA THR A 235 -1.07 21.58 2.15
C THR A 235 -0.93 23.07 1.88
N TRP A 236 -0.21 23.78 2.78
CA TRP A 236 0.28 25.14 2.56
C TRP A 236 1.77 25.07 2.29
N ALA A 237 2.17 25.57 1.14
CA ALA A 237 3.53 25.39 0.63
C ALA A 237 4.40 26.66 0.69
N ASN A 238 3.81 27.80 0.98
CA ASN A 238 4.58 29.03 1.14
C ASN A 238 5.35 29.07 2.46
N ASP A 239 6.44 29.83 2.47
CA ASP A 239 7.10 30.27 3.69
C ASP A 239 6.18 31.26 4.42
N ILE A 240 5.78 30.92 5.64
CA ILE A 240 4.87 31.72 6.43
C ILE A 240 5.65 32.54 7.44
N SER A 241 5.52 33.86 7.37
CA SER A 241 6.13 34.82 8.31
C SER A 241 5.06 35.60 9.08
N GLY A 242 5.48 36.48 10.01
CA GLY A 242 4.61 37.39 10.74
C GLY A 242 4.56 37.16 12.23
N THR A 243 3.81 38.01 12.94
CA THR A 243 3.67 37.97 14.41
C THR A 243 2.44 37.19 14.89
N GLY A 244 1.53 36.85 13.98
CA GLY A 244 0.35 36.06 14.28
C GLY A 244 0.65 34.59 14.52
N GLY A 245 -0.36 33.88 15.02
CA GLY A 245 -0.29 32.46 15.34
C GLY A 245 -1.17 31.59 14.43
N LEU A 246 -1.27 30.33 14.78
CA LEU A 246 -2.08 29.33 14.07
C LEU A 246 -2.93 28.53 15.05
N THR A 247 -4.24 28.51 14.84
CA THR A 247 -5.16 27.59 15.50
C THR A 247 -5.69 26.60 14.46
N LYS A 248 -5.31 25.31 14.61
CA LYS A 248 -5.76 24.25 13.72
C LYS A 248 -6.85 23.43 14.38
N ARG A 249 -8.04 23.44 13.77
CA ARG A 249 -9.24 22.67 14.15
C ARG A 249 -9.58 21.63 13.09
N GLY A 250 -10.60 20.81 13.39
CA GLY A 250 -11.11 19.77 12.48
C GLY A 250 -10.23 18.51 12.43
N THR A 251 -10.80 17.41 12.00
CA THR A 251 -10.22 16.06 12.08
C THR A 251 -9.20 15.77 11.00
N GLY A 252 -9.10 16.62 9.98
CA GLY A 252 -8.17 16.42 8.85
C GLY A 252 -6.72 16.82 9.18
N THR A 253 -5.86 16.62 8.19
CA THR A 253 -4.43 16.95 8.27
C THR A 253 -4.13 18.27 7.56
N LEU A 254 -3.54 19.23 8.27
CA LEU A 254 -2.90 20.41 7.67
C LEU A 254 -1.39 20.19 7.60
N VAL A 255 -0.82 20.38 6.42
CA VAL A 255 0.61 20.29 6.18
C VAL A 255 1.16 21.68 5.88
N LEU A 256 2.11 22.13 6.69
CA LEU A 256 2.98 23.25 6.36
C LEU A 256 4.26 22.67 5.75
N SER A 257 4.33 22.65 4.42
CA SER A 257 5.40 21.91 3.73
C SER A 257 6.72 22.67 3.65
N SER A 258 6.70 24.00 3.87
CA SER A 258 7.92 24.79 3.95
C SER A 258 8.71 24.49 5.23
N THR A 259 10.02 24.50 5.12
CA THR A 259 10.99 24.43 6.24
C THR A 259 11.37 25.81 6.78
N ALA A 260 10.97 26.89 6.11
CA ALA A 260 11.33 28.28 6.41
C ALA A 260 10.20 29.09 7.06
N ASN A 261 9.28 28.42 7.76
CA ASN A 261 8.25 29.11 8.52
C ASN A 261 8.85 29.89 9.70
N THR A 262 8.58 31.20 9.76
CA THR A 262 9.12 32.11 10.76
C THR A 262 8.07 32.89 11.56
N PHE A 263 6.78 32.56 11.38
CA PHE A 263 5.74 33.18 12.21
C PHE A 263 5.95 32.87 13.69
N ALA A 264 5.79 33.93 14.53
CA ALA A 264 6.21 33.90 15.93
C ALA A 264 5.08 33.65 16.94
N GLY A 265 3.83 33.90 16.54
CA GLY A 265 2.67 33.71 17.40
C GLY A 265 2.44 32.25 17.79
N ASP A 266 1.59 32.02 18.79
CA ASP A 266 1.31 30.69 19.31
C ASP A 266 0.70 29.76 18.26
N THR A 267 1.09 28.50 18.32
CA THR A 267 0.46 27.43 17.51
C THR A 267 -0.37 26.53 18.44
N GLN A 268 -1.65 26.37 18.10
CA GLN A 268 -2.59 25.50 18.80
C GLN A 268 -3.12 24.41 17.85
N VAL A 269 -2.88 23.16 18.19
CA VAL A 269 -3.45 22.01 17.48
C VAL A 269 -4.58 21.45 18.34
N LEU A 270 -5.83 21.84 18.02
CA LEU A 270 -7.00 21.50 18.84
C LEU A 270 -7.65 20.19 18.42
N ALA A 271 -7.52 19.80 17.14
CA ALA A 271 -8.02 18.52 16.63
C ALA A 271 -7.31 18.11 15.34
N GLY A 272 -7.34 16.81 15.03
CA GLY A 272 -6.69 16.24 13.85
C GLY A 272 -5.17 16.37 13.87
N THR A 273 -4.54 16.56 12.71
CA THR A 273 -3.08 16.55 12.60
C THR A 273 -2.55 17.85 12.00
N LEU A 274 -1.55 18.43 12.64
CA LEU A 274 -0.66 19.42 12.01
C LEU A 274 0.67 18.73 11.68
N GLN A 275 1.05 18.75 10.41
CA GLN A 275 2.34 18.24 9.95
C GLN A 275 3.23 19.40 9.54
N THR A 276 4.44 19.49 10.10
CA THR A 276 5.40 20.56 9.76
C THR A 276 6.82 20.15 10.11
N ALA A 277 7.81 20.67 9.39
CA ALA A 277 9.22 20.44 9.70
C ALA A 277 9.77 21.40 10.74
N SER A 278 9.24 22.61 10.86
CA SER A 278 9.73 23.66 11.76
C SER A 278 8.61 24.61 12.19
N LEU A 279 8.65 25.04 13.45
CA LEU A 279 7.82 26.10 14.02
C LEU A 279 8.71 27.05 14.82
N GLN A 280 8.51 28.38 14.66
CA GLN A 280 9.17 29.40 15.47
C GLN A 280 8.24 29.98 16.55
N SER A 281 7.04 29.39 16.70
CA SER A 281 6.04 29.79 17.69
C SER A 281 6.61 29.85 19.09
N ALA A 282 6.30 30.91 19.82
CA ALA A 282 6.72 31.08 21.23
C ALA A 282 6.14 29.99 22.14
N ARG A 283 4.95 29.48 21.79
CA ARG A 283 4.29 28.37 22.46
C ARG A 283 3.58 27.48 21.46
N VAL A 284 3.69 26.18 21.64
CA VAL A 284 2.94 25.17 20.89
C VAL A 284 2.11 24.34 21.85
N SER A 285 0.79 24.29 21.65
CA SER A 285 -0.14 23.50 22.46
C SER A 285 -0.79 22.42 21.62
N ILE A 286 -0.75 21.17 22.07
CA ILE A 286 -1.35 20.02 21.40
C ILE A 286 -2.44 19.48 22.32
N ALA A 287 -3.69 19.64 21.91
CA ALA A 287 -4.84 19.19 22.67
C ALA A 287 -5.00 17.67 22.67
N ASN A 288 -5.73 17.14 23.64
CA ASN A 288 -6.05 15.71 23.70
C ASN A 288 -6.74 15.25 22.40
N GLY A 289 -6.25 14.15 21.83
CA GLY A 289 -6.72 13.61 20.55
C GLY A 289 -6.18 14.32 19.31
N ALA A 290 -5.44 15.42 19.45
CA ALA A 290 -4.74 16.09 18.36
C ALA A 290 -3.31 15.58 18.20
N SER A 291 -2.71 15.84 17.04
CA SER A 291 -1.34 15.39 16.74
C SER A 291 -0.52 16.48 16.06
N LEU A 292 0.73 16.64 16.51
CA LEU A 292 1.77 17.39 15.81
C LEU A 292 2.82 16.41 15.30
N VAL A 293 3.07 16.41 13.99
CA VAL A 293 3.90 15.41 13.34
C VAL A 293 5.03 16.07 12.55
N GLY A 294 6.23 15.52 12.66
CA GLY A 294 7.37 15.87 11.81
C GLY A 294 8.17 17.08 12.25
N ALA A 295 7.83 17.74 13.36
CA ALA A 295 8.56 18.91 13.85
C ALA A 295 10.01 18.55 14.21
N GLY A 296 10.95 18.95 13.36
CA GLY A 296 12.39 18.83 13.62
C GLY A 296 12.91 19.96 14.54
N ARG A 297 12.29 21.14 14.50
CA ARG A 297 12.61 22.27 15.38
C ARG A 297 11.37 23.03 15.83
N ILE A 298 11.28 23.28 17.12
CA ILE A 298 10.28 24.16 17.73
C ILE A 298 11.00 25.26 18.53
N GLY A 299 10.72 26.51 18.18
CA GLY A 299 11.42 27.70 18.70
C GLY A 299 11.02 28.12 20.12
N GLY A 300 9.92 27.62 20.64
CA GLY A 300 9.41 27.98 21.99
C GLY A 300 9.17 26.78 22.89
N GLN A 301 8.25 26.94 23.84
CA GLN A 301 7.83 25.86 24.74
C GLN A 301 6.74 24.99 24.07
N VAL A 302 6.60 23.74 24.56
CA VAL A 302 5.59 22.80 24.08
C VAL A 302 4.80 22.24 25.26
N ASP A 303 3.46 22.35 25.18
CA ASP A 303 2.50 21.74 26.07
C ASP A 303 1.74 20.63 25.32
N ASN A 304 2.04 19.37 25.64
CA ASN A 304 1.54 18.21 24.93
C ASN A 304 0.52 17.43 25.78
N ALA A 305 -0.76 17.60 25.49
CA ALA A 305 -1.84 16.76 26.01
C ALA A 305 -2.38 15.78 24.93
N GLY A 306 -1.84 15.85 23.69
CA GLY A 306 -2.16 15.00 22.54
C GLY A 306 -0.98 14.12 22.15
N THR A 307 -0.65 14.10 20.86
CA THR A 307 0.50 13.33 20.34
C THR A 307 1.52 14.26 19.71
N LEU A 308 2.73 14.27 20.24
CA LEU A 308 3.91 14.81 19.57
C LEU A 308 4.69 13.68 18.92
N GLN A 309 4.71 13.65 17.60
CA GLN A 309 5.50 12.67 16.83
C GLN A 309 6.77 13.32 16.28
N VAL A 310 7.89 12.78 16.68
CA VAL A 310 9.21 13.19 16.26
C VAL A 310 9.63 12.38 15.03
N ASN A 311 10.03 13.06 13.96
CA ASN A 311 10.56 12.42 12.75
C ASN A 311 11.98 12.95 12.48
N GLY A 312 12.94 12.02 12.40
CA GLY A 312 14.34 12.33 12.15
C GLY A 312 15.23 12.19 13.37
N ALA A 313 16.54 12.13 13.14
CA ALA A 313 17.53 11.76 14.16
C ALA A 313 17.64 12.75 15.35
N THR A 314 17.19 14.02 15.17
CA THR A 314 17.31 15.05 16.21
C THR A 314 16.22 16.10 16.08
N ALA A 315 15.08 15.93 16.75
CA ALA A 315 14.14 17.02 16.97
C ALA A 315 14.58 17.88 18.17
N SER A 316 14.29 19.17 18.12
CA SER A 316 14.68 20.11 19.18
C SER A 316 13.55 21.07 19.58
N ILE A 317 13.44 21.32 20.87
CA ILE A 317 12.60 22.34 21.50
C ILE A 317 13.54 23.30 22.21
N THR A 318 13.46 24.61 21.91
CA THR A 318 14.33 25.60 22.54
C THR A 318 13.82 26.06 23.92
N GLY A 319 12.53 25.90 24.19
CA GLY A 319 11.91 26.15 25.48
C GLY A 319 11.75 24.90 26.34
N ASN A 320 10.77 24.92 27.24
CA ASN A 320 10.41 23.77 28.04
C ASN A 320 9.48 22.81 27.30
N TYR A 321 9.50 21.57 27.73
CA TYR A 321 8.56 20.53 27.26
C TYR A 321 7.73 20.03 28.44
N THR A 322 6.42 20.08 28.32
CA THR A 322 5.50 19.53 29.33
C THR A 322 4.57 18.53 28.64
N GLN A 323 4.62 17.29 29.08
CA GLN A 323 3.67 16.26 28.65
C GLN A 323 2.71 15.91 29.77
N ALA A 324 1.42 16.06 29.50
CA ALA A 324 0.35 15.69 30.41
C ALA A 324 0.18 14.16 30.51
N SER A 325 -0.57 13.69 31.50
CA SER A 325 -0.84 12.25 31.71
C SER A 325 -1.61 11.59 30.53
N ASN A 326 -2.36 12.36 29.77
CA ASN A 326 -3.01 11.91 28.53
C ASN A 326 -2.19 12.21 27.26
N GLY A 327 -1.03 12.84 27.41
CA GLY A 327 -0.11 13.15 26.32
C GLY A 327 0.70 11.94 25.88
N ARG A 328 1.18 12.00 24.65
CA ARG A 328 2.01 10.96 24.02
C ARG A 328 3.20 11.57 23.31
N LEU A 329 4.38 11.05 23.58
CA LEU A 329 5.57 11.27 22.76
C LEU A 329 5.78 10.04 21.88
N ALA A 330 5.69 10.21 20.55
CA ALA A 330 5.88 9.14 19.60
C ALA A 330 7.22 9.31 18.87
N VAL A 331 8.10 8.33 18.97
CA VAL A 331 9.47 8.36 18.43
C VAL A 331 9.79 7.07 17.69
N ASN A 332 10.59 7.16 16.61
CA ASN A 332 11.22 5.97 16.09
C ASN A 332 12.42 5.59 16.95
N VAL A 333 12.79 4.33 16.96
CA VAL A 333 13.99 3.88 17.64
C VAL A 333 15.23 4.53 17.01
N GLY A 334 16.01 5.24 17.83
CA GLY A 334 17.17 6.01 17.40
C GLY A 334 16.87 7.49 17.14
N ASP A 335 15.61 7.90 17.06
CA ASP A 335 15.24 9.32 17.10
C ASP A 335 15.24 9.82 18.55
N ARG A 336 15.52 11.12 18.72
CA ARG A 336 15.60 11.74 20.05
C ARG A 336 15.01 13.13 20.02
N LEU A 337 14.23 13.45 21.04
CA LEU A 337 13.77 14.81 21.33
C LEU A 337 14.78 15.52 22.26
N ASN A 338 15.39 16.59 21.77
CA ASN A 338 16.27 17.44 22.57
C ASN A 338 15.49 18.65 23.06
N VAL A 339 15.49 18.88 24.37
CA VAL A 339 14.84 20.01 25.05
C VAL A 339 15.90 20.87 25.69
N ALA A 340 16.04 22.14 25.26
CA ALA A 340 17.02 23.04 25.82
C ALA A 340 16.63 23.50 27.27
N GLY A 341 15.35 23.57 27.52
CA GLY A 341 14.80 23.83 28.85
C GLY A 341 14.65 22.59 29.71
N THR A 342 13.69 22.66 30.66
CA THR A 342 13.27 21.52 31.48
C THR A 342 12.23 20.69 30.74
N ALA A 343 12.30 19.37 30.89
CA ALA A 343 11.26 18.46 30.43
C ALA A 343 10.49 17.89 31.64
N THR A 344 9.19 18.13 31.68
CA THR A 344 8.27 17.50 32.66
C THR A 344 7.43 16.49 31.92
N ILE A 345 7.57 15.20 32.24
CA ILE A 345 6.97 14.10 31.49
C ILE A 345 6.02 13.25 32.33
N ALA A 346 4.92 12.86 31.71
CA ALA A 346 3.93 11.90 32.16
C ALA A 346 3.34 11.18 30.94
N GLY A 347 2.28 10.39 31.09
CA GLY A 347 1.54 9.80 29.98
C GLY A 347 2.34 8.73 29.21
N ASP A 348 2.20 8.70 27.89
CA ASP A 348 2.68 7.60 27.06
C ASP A 348 3.95 7.94 26.27
N LEU A 349 4.91 7.02 26.28
CA LEU A 349 5.99 6.97 25.30
C LEU A 349 5.67 5.91 24.26
N GLN A 350 5.47 6.31 23.00
CA GLN A 350 5.16 5.39 21.92
C GLN A 350 6.36 5.17 20.99
N LEU A 351 6.73 3.90 20.80
CA LEU A 351 7.74 3.52 19.82
C LEU A 351 7.06 3.22 18.48
N LEU A 352 7.45 3.93 17.42
CA LEU A 352 6.87 3.82 16.07
C LEU A 352 7.56 2.77 15.20
N GLY A 353 8.74 2.29 15.57
CA GLY A 353 9.57 1.36 14.82
C GLY A 353 10.91 1.97 14.42
N ARG A 354 11.66 1.23 13.60
CA ARG A 354 12.95 1.66 13.05
C ARG A 354 13.10 1.12 11.61
N ARG A 355 13.87 1.81 10.79
CA ARG A 355 14.24 1.33 9.45
C ARG A 355 15.38 0.32 9.47
N ASP A 356 16.22 0.36 10.51
CA ASP A 356 17.39 -0.51 10.63
C ASP A 356 17.15 -1.66 11.62
N TYR A 357 17.89 -2.74 11.48
CA TYR A 357 17.85 -3.86 12.41
C TYR A 357 18.22 -3.42 13.83
N VAL A 358 17.45 -3.86 14.81
CA VAL A 358 17.73 -3.61 16.23
C VAL A 358 18.54 -4.75 16.80
N VAL A 359 19.77 -4.44 17.16
CA VAL A 359 20.65 -5.39 17.86
C VAL A 359 20.14 -5.60 19.28
N ASN A 360 20.17 -6.84 19.76
CA ASN A 360 19.70 -7.19 21.10
C ASN A 360 20.43 -6.42 22.21
N ASN A 361 19.72 -6.00 23.24
CA ASN A 361 20.24 -5.26 24.42
C ASN A 361 20.84 -3.87 24.11
N THR A 362 20.33 -3.17 23.11
CA THR A 362 20.77 -1.81 22.80
C THR A 362 19.90 -0.77 23.52
N THR A 363 20.55 0.23 24.13
CA THR A 363 19.90 1.35 24.82
C THR A 363 19.97 2.60 23.96
N TYR A 364 18.84 3.28 23.79
CA TYR A 364 18.68 4.50 23.00
C TYR A 364 18.13 5.64 23.86
N PRO A 365 18.74 6.85 23.84
CA PRO A 365 18.10 8.02 24.39
C PRO A 365 16.91 8.45 23.51
N VAL A 366 15.74 8.68 24.10
CA VAL A 366 14.52 9.11 23.40
C VAL A 366 14.14 10.55 23.69
N LEU A 367 14.52 11.08 24.86
CA LEU A 367 14.36 12.46 25.25
C LEU A 367 15.56 12.89 26.08
N GLN A 368 16.12 14.06 25.80
CA GLN A 368 17.20 14.66 26.57
C GLN A 368 16.86 16.11 26.88
N ALA A 369 16.87 16.50 28.16
CA ALA A 369 16.60 17.86 28.64
C ALA A 369 17.84 18.49 29.26
N THR A 370 18.29 19.62 28.73
CA THR A 370 19.50 20.27 29.22
C THR A 370 19.37 20.79 30.63
N SER A 371 18.19 21.32 31.00
CA SER A 371 17.90 21.90 32.33
C SER A 371 17.23 20.92 33.29
N GLY A 372 17.22 19.63 32.93
CA GLY A 372 16.74 18.57 33.82
C GLY A 372 15.44 17.92 33.35
N LEU A 373 15.27 16.65 33.73
CA LEU A 373 14.11 15.82 33.47
C LEU A 373 13.31 15.62 34.76
N GLN A 374 12.01 15.86 34.74
CA GLN A 374 11.08 15.68 35.85
C GLN A 374 9.98 14.68 35.46
N GLY A 375 9.63 13.79 36.37
CA GLY A 375 8.61 12.77 36.18
C GLY A 375 9.12 11.59 35.37
N THR A 376 8.20 10.70 34.97
CA THR A 376 8.43 9.51 34.14
C THR A 376 7.23 9.31 33.26
N PHE A 377 7.43 8.68 32.12
CA PHE A 377 6.28 8.23 31.33
C PHE A 377 5.49 7.15 32.08
N ASP A 378 4.17 7.25 32.08
CA ASP A 378 3.30 6.30 32.81
C ASP A 378 3.26 4.95 32.07
N THR A 379 3.17 5.01 30.73
CA THR A 379 3.13 3.83 29.87
C THR A 379 4.21 3.86 28.79
N LEU A 380 4.56 2.67 28.31
CA LEU A 380 5.36 2.47 27.12
C LEU A 380 4.51 1.65 26.16
N SER A 381 4.05 2.29 25.07
CA SER A 381 3.31 1.61 24.02
C SER A 381 4.22 1.36 22.84
N SER A 382 4.06 0.22 22.19
CA SER A 382 4.63 0.00 20.89
C SER A 382 3.62 0.44 19.83
N GLY A 383 4.06 1.20 18.86
CA GLY A 383 3.35 1.32 17.59
C GLY A 383 3.23 -0.06 16.94
N PRO A 384 2.54 -0.17 15.80
CA PRO A 384 2.36 -1.47 15.14
C PRO A 384 3.66 -2.22 14.79
N ALA A 385 4.83 -1.64 15.01
CA ALA A 385 6.10 -2.05 14.42
C ALA A 385 7.08 -2.81 15.35
N VAL A 386 6.66 -3.57 16.38
CA VAL A 386 7.62 -4.23 17.29
C VAL A 386 7.19 -5.60 17.80
N THR A 387 6.63 -6.45 16.93
CA THR A 387 6.14 -7.78 17.35
C THR A 387 7.23 -8.71 17.91
N PHE A 388 8.48 -8.59 17.44
CA PHE A 388 9.61 -9.40 17.90
C PHE A 388 10.57 -8.65 18.84
N LEU A 389 10.14 -7.51 19.39
CA LEU A 389 10.95 -6.72 20.31
C LEU A 389 10.18 -6.44 21.61
N THR A 390 10.89 -6.42 22.72
CA THR A 390 10.41 -5.85 23.98
C THR A 390 11.23 -4.61 24.30
N ALA A 391 10.59 -3.64 24.97
CA ALA A 391 11.21 -2.39 25.34
C ALA A 391 11.04 -2.13 26.83
N THR A 392 12.10 -1.66 27.49
CA THR A 392 12.07 -1.19 28.88
C THR A 392 12.55 0.25 28.95
N ARG A 393 12.00 1.03 29.92
CA ARG A 393 12.37 2.43 30.14
C ARG A 393 13.38 2.54 31.27
N SER A 394 14.31 3.48 31.10
CA SER A 394 15.20 3.91 32.18
C SER A 394 15.43 5.43 32.11
N TYR A 395 15.84 6.02 33.21
CA TYR A 395 15.96 7.46 33.33
C TYR A 395 17.21 7.82 34.12
N ASP A 396 17.84 8.93 33.71
CA ASP A 396 18.78 9.67 34.55
C ASP A 396 18.26 11.11 34.83
N ALA A 397 19.07 11.97 35.40
CA ALA A 397 18.67 13.33 35.75
C ALA A 397 18.24 14.20 34.56
N ASN A 398 18.67 13.84 33.34
CA ASN A 398 18.48 14.65 32.14
C ASN A 398 17.89 13.87 30.96
N THR A 399 17.85 12.54 31.04
CA THR A 399 17.57 11.72 29.85
C THR A 399 16.62 10.58 30.16
N ALA A 400 15.64 10.38 29.27
CA ALA A 400 14.84 9.18 29.22
C ALA A 400 15.40 8.25 28.14
N TYR A 401 15.54 6.97 28.49
CA TYR A 401 16.08 5.92 27.64
C TYR A 401 15.06 4.82 27.40
N ILE A 402 15.22 4.13 26.29
CA ILE A 402 14.64 2.81 26.04
C ILE A 402 15.75 1.80 25.80
N SER A 403 15.62 0.62 26.41
CA SER A 403 16.46 -0.54 26.13
C SER A 403 15.60 -1.57 25.38
N LEU A 404 16.06 -2.00 24.22
CA LEU A 404 15.36 -2.94 23.37
C LEU A 404 15.98 -4.33 23.52
N GLN A 405 15.12 -5.32 23.71
CA GLN A 405 15.50 -6.74 23.72
C GLN A 405 14.73 -7.47 22.63
N ARG A 406 15.44 -8.28 21.88
CA ARG A 406 14.83 -9.14 20.87
C ARG A 406 14.13 -10.33 21.57
N MET A 407 12.89 -10.57 21.21
CA MET A 407 12.19 -11.78 21.61
C MET A 407 12.64 -12.96 20.75
N ASP A 408 12.68 -14.15 21.35
CA ASP A 408 12.88 -15.38 20.59
C ASP A 408 11.74 -15.59 19.59
N VAL A 409 12.10 -15.73 18.31
CA VAL A 409 11.11 -15.82 17.21
C VAL A 409 10.25 -17.06 17.35
N THR A 410 10.80 -18.16 17.88
CA THR A 410 10.05 -19.42 18.09
C THR A 410 9.04 -19.28 19.22
N ALA A 411 9.41 -18.58 20.29
CA ALA A 411 8.50 -18.28 21.40
C ALA A 411 7.35 -17.37 20.97
N VAL A 412 7.66 -16.32 20.19
CA VAL A 412 6.63 -15.45 19.61
C VAL A 412 5.73 -16.24 18.66
N ALA A 413 6.31 -17.03 17.77
CA ALA A 413 5.55 -17.88 16.84
C ALA A 413 4.57 -18.80 17.58
N ALA A 414 5.00 -19.43 18.68
CA ALA A 414 4.13 -20.25 19.52
C ALA A 414 2.96 -19.45 20.14
N SER A 415 3.16 -18.17 20.45
CA SER A 415 2.13 -17.31 21.03
C SER A 415 1.12 -16.75 19.99
N LEU A 416 1.47 -16.77 18.70
CA LEU A 416 0.61 -16.24 17.62
C LEU A 416 -0.64 -17.11 17.32
N GLY A 417 -0.84 -18.20 18.06
CA GLY A 417 -1.93 -19.16 17.85
C GLY A 417 -1.62 -20.11 16.69
N ALA A 418 -2.61 -20.82 16.17
CA ALA A 418 -2.48 -21.94 15.24
C ALA A 418 -1.64 -21.70 13.98
N ILE A 419 -0.35 -21.43 14.13
CA ILE A 419 0.60 -21.49 13.02
C ILE A 419 1.03 -22.95 12.82
N GLY A 420 0.96 -23.41 11.56
CA GLY A 420 1.31 -24.80 11.23
C GLY A 420 2.80 -25.13 11.49
N THR A 421 3.11 -26.42 11.59
CA THR A 421 4.49 -26.89 11.82
C THR A 421 5.52 -26.32 10.84
N ALA A 422 5.15 -26.11 9.57
CA ALA A 422 6.04 -25.52 8.58
C ALA A 422 6.40 -24.06 8.89
N SER A 423 5.47 -23.29 9.47
CA SER A 423 5.74 -21.92 9.93
C SER A 423 6.60 -21.89 11.19
N MET A 424 6.50 -22.93 12.04
CA MET A 424 7.40 -23.08 13.19
C MET A 424 8.83 -23.40 12.74
N ASP A 425 9.00 -24.22 11.70
CA ASP A 425 10.33 -24.49 11.11
C ASP A 425 10.94 -23.22 10.50
N SER A 426 10.11 -22.36 9.88
CA SER A 426 10.59 -21.06 9.40
C SER A 426 10.96 -20.13 10.56
N ALA A 427 10.21 -20.16 11.67
CA ALA A 427 10.56 -19.40 12.87
C ALA A 427 11.93 -19.82 13.43
N MET A 428 12.25 -21.11 13.44
CA MET A 428 13.59 -21.61 13.84
C MET A 428 14.69 -21.06 12.91
N ARG A 429 14.47 -21.04 11.58
CA ARG A 429 15.42 -20.46 10.63
C ARG A 429 15.61 -18.98 10.87
N VAL A 430 14.52 -18.24 11.08
CA VAL A 430 14.55 -16.80 11.34
C VAL A 430 15.27 -16.51 12.66
N GLU A 431 15.01 -17.29 13.72
CA GLU A 431 15.70 -17.15 15.00
C GLU A 431 17.22 -17.30 14.84
N GLN A 432 17.66 -18.37 14.16
CA GLN A 432 19.08 -18.59 13.89
C GLN A 432 19.68 -17.46 13.02
N ALA A 433 18.91 -16.96 12.04
CA ALA A 433 19.32 -15.84 11.21
C ALA A 433 19.52 -14.57 12.05
N PHE A 434 18.60 -14.23 12.91
CA PHE A 434 18.69 -13.08 13.81
C PHE A 434 19.87 -13.22 14.79
N GLN A 435 20.10 -14.39 15.35
CA GLN A 435 21.28 -14.65 16.21
C GLN A 435 22.58 -14.39 15.47
N LYS A 436 22.67 -14.74 14.18
CA LYS A 436 23.85 -14.46 13.37
C LYS A 436 23.99 -12.98 13.00
N VAL A 437 22.89 -12.28 12.74
CA VAL A 437 22.91 -10.82 12.56
C VAL A 437 23.36 -10.13 13.84
N ASP A 438 22.82 -10.51 14.99
CA ASP A 438 23.25 -9.97 16.30
C ASP A 438 24.76 -10.19 16.51
N ALA A 439 25.26 -11.41 16.31
CA ALA A 439 26.68 -11.74 16.52
C ALA A 439 27.62 -10.92 15.59
N GLN A 440 27.23 -10.73 14.34
CA GLN A 440 28.02 -9.95 13.38
C GLN A 440 28.07 -8.47 13.72
N GLN A 441 26.95 -7.89 14.12
CA GLN A 441 26.88 -6.48 14.53
C GLN A 441 27.79 -6.19 15.74
N PHE A 442 27.92 -7.15 16.65
CA PHE A 442 28.86 -7.04 17.79
C PHE A 442 30.33 -7.16 17.38
N GLN A 443 30.65 -7.92 16.33
CA GLN A 443 32.05 -8.18 15.92
C GLN A 443 32.58 -7.23 14.86
N GLY A 444 31.73 -6.39 14.24
CA GLY A 444 32.12 -5.42 13.22
C GLY A 444 32.62 -6.02 11.88
N ASN A 445 32.52 -7.33 11.70
CA ASN A 445 32.97 -8.04 10.49
C ASN A 445 31.80 -8.27 9.52
N GLY A 446 31.71 -7.41 8.49
CA GLY A 446 30.60 -7.34 7.54
C GLY A 446 30.54 -8.48 6.51
N ALA A 447 30.16 -9.71 6.91
CA ALA A 447 29.95 -10.84 6.00
C ALA A 447 28.51 -10.93 5.44
N LEU A 448 27.49 -10.33 6.10
CA LEU A 448 26.10 -10.38 5.64
C LEU A 448 25.77 -9.19 4.75
N GLY A 449 25.07 -9.44 3.66
CA GLY A 449 24.68 -8.39 2.71
C GLY A 449 23.71 -7.36 3.29
N GLY A 450 23.85 -6.10 2.89
CA GLY A 450 22.98 -5.01 3.36
C GLY A 450 21.49 -5.23 3.07
N ASP A 451 21.16 -5.88 1.95
CA ASP A 451 19.77 -6.21 1.59
C ASP A 451 19.18 -7.22 2.57
N PHE A 452 19.96 -8.24 2.98
CA PHE A 452 19.54 -9.22 3.98
C PHE A 452 19.30 -8.55 5.35
N ILE A 453 20.17 -7.65 5.79
CA ILE A 453 20.03 -6.94 7.07
C ILE A 453 18.79 -6.05 7.05
N ARG A 454 18.51 -5.37 5.92
CA ARG A 454 17.31 -4.54 5.74
C ARG A 454 16.04 -5.39 5.79
N ALA A 455 16.02 -6.51 5.09
CA ALA A 455 14.91 -7.47 5.09
C ALA A 455 14.70 -8.09 6.48
N ALA A 456 15.78 -8.39 7.21
CA ALA A 456 15.74 -8.85 8.59
C ALA A 456 15.13 -7.78 9.52
N ALA A 457 15.47 -6.50 9.31
CA ALA A 457 14.88 -5.38 10.05
C ALA A 457 13.37 -5.27 9.79
N ALA A 458 12.94 -5.36 8.53
CA ALA A 458 11.53 -5.31 8.16
C ALA A 458 10.73 -6.46 8.82
N LEU A 459 11.29 -7.66 8.81
CA LEU A 459 10.69 -8.82 9.47
C LEU A 459 10.64 -8.65 11.00
N GLN A 460 11.74 -8.23 11.62
CA GLN A 460 11.84 -7.99 13.08
C GLN A 460 10.80 -6.98 13.56
N GLN A 461 10.51 -5.99 12.73
CA GLN A 461 9.59 -4.89 13.00
C GLN A 461 8.19 -5.14 12.44
N SER A 462 7.78 -6.38 12.26
CA SER A 462 6.42 -6.72 11.83
C SER A 462 5.36 -5.98 12.66
N PRO A 463 4.46 -5.19 12.03
CA PRO A 463 3.61 -4.23 12.73
C PRO A 463 2.46 -4.88 13.50
N THR A 464 2.12 -6.12 13.20
CA THR A 464 1.02 -6.85 13.83
C THR A 464 1.36 -8.33 13.96
N ALA A 465 0.71 -9.00 14.92
CA ALA A 465 0.78 -10.46 15.05
C ALA A 465 0.42 -11.19 13.73
N LYS A 466 -0.56 -10.64 12.99
CA LYS A 466 -0.93 -11.17 11.67
C LYS A 466 0.21 -11.01 10.66
N ALA A 467 0.85 -9.85 10.56
CA ALA A 467 1.96 -9.63 9.63
C ALA A 467 3.15 -10.53 9.97
N ALA A 468 3.46 -10.73 11.25
CA ALA A 468 4.48 -11.67 11.71
C ALA A 468 4.13 -13.13 11.32
N ALA A 469 2.90 -13.58 11.55
CA ALA A 469 2.44 -14.90 11.18
C ALA A 469 2.46 -15.12 9.66
N ASP A 470 2.01 -14.13 8.87
CA ASP A 470 2.03 -14.18 7.41
C ASP A 470 3.47 -14.22 6.87
N SER A 471 4.39 -13.48 7.49
CA SER A 471 5.81 -13.51 7.16
C SER A 471 6.40 -14.91 7.41
N LEU A 472 6.21 -15.47 8.60
CA LEU A 472 6.69 -16.82 8.94
C LEU A 472 6.07 -17.88 8.02
N ARG A 473 4.81 -17.73 7.63
CA ARG A 473 4.14 -18.62 6.69
C ARG A 473 4.75 -18.52 5.29
N SER A 474 4.99 -17.33 4.78
CA SER A 474 5.59 -17.11 3.46
C SER A 474 7.04 -17.66 3.38
N LEU A 475 7.75 -17.70 4.52
CA LEU A 475 9.11 -18.21 4.62
C LEU A 475 9.16 -19.75 4.84
N SER A 476 8.00 -20.43 4.92
CA SER A 476 7.91 -21.85 5.27
C SER A 476 8.59 -22.78 4.27
N GLY A 477 8.55 -22.46 2.96
CA GLY A 477 9.11 -23.30 1.90
C GLY A 477 8.30 -24.58 1.61
N ARG A 478 7.01 -24.62 1.99
CA ARG A 478 6.10 -25.77 1.78
C ARG A 478 6.04 -26.26 0.35
N ALA A 479 6.19 -25.39 -0.65
CA ALA A 479 6.18 -25.74 -2.06
C ALA A 479 7.35 -26.67 -2.42
N HIS A 480 8.53 -26.45 -1.87
CA HIS A 480 9.69 -27.33 -2.08
C HIS A 480 9.47 -28.70 -1.40
N ALA A 481 8.95 -28.70 -0.18
CA ALA A 481 8.65 -29.95 0.53
C ALA A 481 7.54 -30.77 -0.16
N ALA A 482 6.56 -30.10 -0.77
CA ALA A 482 5.48 -30.75 -1.51
C ALA A 482 5.95 -31.40 -2.82
N SER A 483 7.03 -30.92 -3.42
CA SER A 483 7.52 -31.38 -4.72
C SER A 483 7.87 -32.86 -4.77
N ALA A 484 8.42 -33.43 -3.70
CA ALA A 484 8.70 -34.86 -3.62
C ALA A 484 7.39 -35.67 -3.70
N ALA A 485 6.36 -35.27 -2.94
CA ALA A 485 5.06 -35.92 -2.96
C ALA A 485 4.40 -35.87 -4.35
N MET A 486 4.50 -34.73 -5.05
CA MET A 486 4.03 -34.60 -6.45
C MET A 486 4.70 -35.60 -7.36
N THR A 487 6.01 -35.77 -7.24
CA THR A 487 6.77 -36.71 -8.08
C THR A 487 6.33 -38.14 -7.83
N PHE A 488 6.18 -38.57 -6.56
CA PHE A 488 5.68 -39.91 -6.22
C PHE A 488 4.28 -40.16 -6.79
N ASP A 489 3.36 -39.21 -6.65
CA ASP A 489 2.00 -39.32 -7.19
C ASP A 489 1.97 -39.43 -8.72
N THR A 490 2.88 -38.72 -9.41
CA THR A 490 3.02 -38.77 -10.86
C THR A 490 3.60 -40.11 -11.35
N ILE A 491 4.56 -40.66 -10.61
CA ILE A 491 5.09 -42.01 -10.87
C ILE A 491 4.01 -43.07 -10.70
N ASP A 492 3.21 -42.97 -9.65
CA ASP A 492 2.06 -43.88 -9.39
C ASP A 492 1.01 -43.78 -10.53
N LEU A 493 0.80 -42.60 -11.10
CA LEU A 493 -0.06 -42.41 -12.24
C LEU A 493 0.45 -43.17 -13.49
N GLY A 494 1.75 -43.06 -13.80
CA GLY A 494 2.38 -43.79 -14.90
C GLY A 494 2.27 -45.33 -14.70
N ARG A 495 2.53 -45.82 -13.46
CA ARG A 495 2.39 -47.23 -13.09
C ARG A 495 0.95 -47.75 -13.36
N ARG A 496 -0.07 -47.01 -12.87
CA ARG A 496 -1.48 -47.41 -13.06
C ARG A 496 -1.88 -47.37 -14.52
N ALA A 497 -1.42 -46.37 -15.27
CA ALA A 497 -1.70 -46.28 -16.73
C ALA A 497 -1.18 -47.53 -17.47
N LEU A 498 0.04 -47.96 -17.15
CA LEU A 498 0.66 -49.13 -17.75
C LEU A 498 -0.04 -50.44 -17.33
N ALA A 499 -0.38 -50.59 -16.04
CA ALA A 499 -1.13 -51.76 -15.58
C ALA A 499 -2.52 -51.86 -16.22
N SER A 500 -3.20 -50.74 -16.40
CA SER A 500 -4.49 -50.67 -17.11
C SER A 500 -4.33 -50.98 -18.62
N HIS A 501 -3.20 -50.58 -19.23
CA HIS A 501 -2.87 -50.93 -20.63
C HIS A 501 -2.70 -52.44 -20.76
N PHE A 502 -1.88 -53.05 -19.89
CA PHE A 502 -1.66 -54.51 -19.88
C PHE A 502 -2.98 -55.30 -19.69
N ASP A 503 -3.86 -54.83 -18.81
CA ASP A 503 -5.18 -55.37 -18.65
C ASP A 503 -6.00 -55.35 -19.95
N GLY A 504 -5.94 -54.26 -20.71
CA GLY A 504 -6.57 -54.15 -22.04
C GLY A 504 -6.01 -55.16 -23.07
N LEU A 505 -4.69 -55.32 -23.12
CA LEU A 505 -4.03 -56.25 -24.00
C LEU A 505 -4.43 -57.70 -23.75
N SER A 506 -4.61 -58.05 -22.45
CA SER A 506 -5.03 -59.39 -22.06
C SER A 506 -6.46 -59.72 -22.46
N GLN A 507 -7.31 -58.71 -22.67
CA GLN A 507 -8.69 -58.85 -23.16
C GLN A 507 -8.81 -58.86 -24.69
N GLN A 508 -7.92 -58.14 -25.34
CA GLN A 508 -7.92 -57.96 -26.82
C GLN A 508 -6.49 -58.05 -27.36
N PRO A 509 -5.97 -59.27 -27.59
CA PRO A 509 -4.59 -59.49 -28.06
C PRO A 509 -4.27 -58.84 -29.42
N ARG A 510 -5.27 -58.41 -30.17
CA ARG A 510 -5.12 -57.67 -31.46
C ARG A 510 -4.62 -56.22 -31.27
N LEU A 511 -4.60 -55.69 -30.05
CA LEU A 511 -4.08 -54.36 -29.74
C LEU A 511 -2.57 -54.31 -29.49
N LEU A 512 -1.86 -55.41 -29.73
CA LEU A 512 -0.39 -55.46 -29.66
C LEU A 512 0.23 -54.53 -30.71
N GLY A 513 1.24 -53.76 -30.33
CA GLY A 513 1.95 -52.82 -31.20
C GLY A 513 2.14 -51.48 -30.54
N SER A 514 2.13 -50.45 -31.38
CA SER A 514 2.28 -49.06 -30.89
C SER A 514 0.97 -48.58 -30.24
N TRP A 515 1.10 -47.95 -29.13
CA TRP A 515 -0.04 -47.42 -28.38
C TRP A 515 0.27 -46.04 -27.80
N GLN A 516 -0.78 -45.26 -27.55
CA GLN A 516 -0.72 -43.97 -26.90
C GLN A 516 -1.83 -43.85 -25.85
N ARG A 517 -1.52 -43.20 -24.74
CA ARG A 517 -2.48 -42.94 -23.66
C ARG A 517 -2.25 -41.56 -23.06
N ALA A 518 -3.34 -40.85 -22.77
CA ALA A 518 -3.28 -39.64 -21.99
C ALA A 518 -3.19 -40.01 -20.48
N LEU A 519 -2.37 -39.28 -19.74
CA LEU A 519 -2.22 -39.41 -18.31
C LEU A 519 -3.02 -38.32 -17.58
N GLY A 520 -3.56 -38.63 -16.40
CA GLY A 520 -4.38 -37.71 -15.62
C GLY A 520 -5.81 -37.57 -16.13
N GLY A 521 -6.26 -38.52 -16.95
CA GLY A 521 -7.64 -38.56 -17.44
C GLY A 521 -8.63 -39.18 -16.47
N PRO A 522 -9.93 -39.18 -16.87
CA PRO A 522 -11.02 -39.76 -16.09
C PRO A 522 -10.79 -41.24 -15.77
N GLY A 523 -10.98 -41.64 -14.51
CA GLY A 523 -10.85 -43.03 -14.05
C GLY A 523 -9.42 -43.55 -13.96
N GLU A 524 -8.42 -42.68 -13.93
CA GLU A 524 -7.02 -43.05 -13.83
C GLU A 524 -6.38 -42.59 -12.50
N GLY A 525 -7.18 -41.98 -11.61
CA GLY A 525 -6.71 -41.49 -10.31
C GLY A 525 -5.80 -40.27 -10.38
N GLY A 526 -5.67 -39.66 -11.58
CA GLY A 526 -4.77 -38.53 -11.80
C GLY A 526 -5.36 -37.15 -11.50
N ALA A 527 -6.68 -37.06 -11.48
CA ALA A 527 -7.38 -35.81 -11.21
C ALA A 527 -7.54 -35.51 -9.69
N THR A 528 -7.12 -36.43 -8.82
CA THR A 528 -7.33 -36.37 -7.36
C THR A 528 -6.02 -36.33 -6.57
N THR A 529 -5.07 -35.51 -7.00
CA THR A 529 -3.89 -35.26 -6.17
C THR A 529 -4.17 -34.01 -5.34
N SER A 530 -4.34 -34.17 -4.02
CA SER A 530 -4.60 -33.05 -3.11
C SER A 530 -3.61 -31.92 -3.33
N GLY A 531 -4.11 -30.81 -3.85
CA GLY A 531 -3.33 -29.60 -4.10
C GLY A 531 -2.57 -29.53 -5.43
N PHE A 532 -2.69 -30.53 -6.35
CA PHE A 532 -1.98 -30.51 -7.65
C PHE A 532 -2.90 -30.89 -8.82
N ALA A 533 -2.75 -30.21 -9.95
CA ALA A 533 -3.26 -30.65 -11.23
C ALA A 533 -2.14 -31.32 -12.02
N THR A 534 -2.37 -32.56 -12.46
CA THR A 534 -1.41 -33.31 -13.30
C THR A 534 -2.06 -33.72 -14.60
N SER A 535 -1.37 -33.48 -15.70
CA SER A 535 -1.76 -33.91 -17.05
C SER A 535 -0.54 -34.39 -17.81
N GLY A 536 -0.75 -35.28 -18.78
CA GLY A 536 0.36 -35.78 -19.57
C GLY A 536 -0.06 -36.80 -20.61
N TRP A 537 0.93 -37.44 -21.15
CA TRP A 537 0.77 -38.50 -22.15
C TRP A 537 1.86 -39.56 -21.96
N MET A 538 1.55 -40.78 -22.41
CA MET A 538 2.47 -41.89 -22.48
C MET A 538 2.22 -42.63 -23.79
N MET A 539 3.28 -43.04 -24.46
CA MET A 539 3.21 -43.89 -25.66
C MET A 539 4.23 -45.01 -25.55
N GLY A 540 3.94 -46.11 -26.20
CA GLY A 540 4.81 -47.28 -26.11
C GLY A 540 4.59 -48.26 -27.26
N ASN A 541 5.34 -49.35 -27.19
CA ASN A 541 5.23 -50.45 -28.13
C ASN A 541 5.33 -51.80 -27.41
N ASP A 542 4.43 -52.70 -27.75
CA ASP A 542 4.33 -54.05 -27.21
C ASP A 542 4.94 -55.06 -28.14
N LEU A 543 5.63 -56.05 -27.57
CA LEU A 543 6.16 -57.18 -28.25
C LEU A 543 5.71 -58.48 -27.54
N ARG A 544 5.17 -59.43 -28.28
CA ARG A 544 4.86 -60.75 -27.74
C ARG A 544 6.05 -61.67 -27.92
N LEU A 545 6.47 -62.28 -26.82
CA LEU A 545 7.52 -63.30 -26.82
C LEU A 545 6.96 -64.65 -27.20
N ALA A 546 7.84 -65.59 -27.64
CA ALA A 546 7.49 -66.97 -27.99
C ALA A 546 6.83 -67.74 -26.81
N SER A 547 7.10 -67.35 -25.57
CA SER A 547 6.48 -67.87 -24.35
C SER A 547 5.03 -67.41 -24.15
N GLY A 548 4.53 -66.50 -24.98
CA GLY A 548 3.21 -65.88 -24.81
C GLY A 548 3.23 -64.64 -23.90
N ALA A 549 4.33 -64.36 -23.21
CA ALA A 549 4.48 -63.17 -22.41
C ALA A 549 4.55 -61.93 -23.31
N VAL A 550 4.11 -60.78 -22.79
CA VAL A 550 4.20 -59.47 -23.41
C VAL A 550 5.31 -58.66 -22.72
N THR A 551 6.19 -58.11 -23.53
CA THR A 551 7.18 -57.11 -23.04
C THR A 551 7.01 -55.87 -23.86
N GLY A 552 7.43 -54.74 -23.32
CA GLY A 552 7.34 -53.48 -24.01
C GLY A 552 8.13 -52.36 -23.36
N PHE A 553 8.17 -51.28 -24.05
CA PHE A 553 8.69 -50.04 -23.52
C PHE A 553 7.66 -48.91 -23.73
N ALA A 554 7.70 -47.95 -22.80
CA ALA A 554 6.91 -46.76 -22.92
C ALA A 554 7.74 -45.52 -22.54
N PHE A 555 7.41 -44.40 -23.11
CA PHE A 555 7.93 -43.12 -22.70
C PHE A 555 6.81 -42.10 -22.63
N GLY A 556 6.98 -41.06 -21.84
CA GLY A 556 5.93 -40.06 -21.64
C GLY A 556 6.41 -38.79 -20.95
N GLU A 557 5.53 -37.83 -20.97
CA GLU A 557 5.71 -36.55 -20.29
C GLU A 557 4.49 -36.25 -19.44
N THR A 558 4.74 -35.77 -18.22
CA THR A 558 3.70 -35.23 -17.35
C THR A 558 4.07 -33.81 -16.92
N ARG A 559 3.06 -32.99 -16.75
CA ARG A 559 3.16 -31.63 -16.23
C ARG A 559 2.23 -31.51 -15.04
N SER A 560 2.78 -31.06 -13.93
CA SER A 560 2.03 -30.83 -12.72
C SER A 560 2.13 -29.36 -12.30
N SER A 561 1.05 -28.82 -11.78
CA SER A 561 1.03 -27.47 -11.21
C SER A 561 0.31 -27.48 -9.88
N SER A 562 0.75 -26.65 -8.94
CA SER A 562 0.06 -26.51 -7.65
C SER A 562 -1.33 -25.92 -7.85
N LEU A 563 -2.34 -26.52 -7.22
CA LEU A 563 -3.70 -26.02 -7.09
C LEU A 563 -3.81 -25.35 -5.71
N GLY A 564 -4.07 -24.03 -5.68
CA GLY A 564 -4.26 -23.30 -4.44
C GLY A 564 -2.98 -22.63 -3.92
N ASP A 565 -3.16 -21.91 -2.82
CA ASP A 565 -2.11 -21.11 -2.19
C ASP A 565 -1.25 -22.01 -1.27
N LEU A 566 -0.08 -22.37 -1.73
CA LEU A 566 0.98 -22.96 -0.89
C LEU A 566 1.80 -21.84 -0.21
N ASP A 567 1.13 -21.04 0.64
CA ASP A 567 1.75 -19.92 1.35
C ASP A 567 2.30 -18.83 0.40
N GLY A 568 1.58 -18.52 -0.68
CA GLY A 568 2.00 -17.56 -1.70
C GLY A 568 2.97 -18.15 -2.76
N ALA A 569 3.11 -19.47 -2.82
CA ALA A 569 4.00 -20.13 -3.76
C ALA A 569 3.25 -20.78 -4.93
N ARG A 570 3.88 -20.75 -6.11
CA ARG A 570 3.45 -21.46 -7.31
C ARG A 570 4.53 -22.43 -7.73
N GLY A 571 4.18 -23.72 -7.83
CA GLY A 571 5.07 -24.76 -8.32
C GLY A 571 4.61 -25.28 -9.67
N ARG A 572 5.57 -25.55 -10.56
CA ARG A 572 5.37 -26.25 -11.84
C ARG A 572 6.45 -27.30 -11.98
N ASP A 573 6.02 -28.55 -12.20
CA ASP A 573 6.91 -29.66 -12.45
C ASP A 573 6.67 -30.20 -13.88
N ARG A 574 7.75 -30.48 -14.57
CA ARG A 574 7.75 -31.23 -15.83
C ARG A 574 8.55 -32.50 -15.63
N GLN A 575 7.91 -33.66 -15.82
CA GLN A 575 8.53 -34.96 -15.65
C GLN A 575 8.55 -35.69 -17.00
N VAL A 576 9.72 -36.14 -17.41
CA VAL A 576 9.90 -37.02 -18.56
C VAL A 576 10.25 -38.40 -18.03
N GLN A 577 9.59 -39.43 -18.57
CA GLN A 577 9.73 -40.79 -18.04
C GLN A 577 9.88 -41.80 -19.18
N ALA A 578 10.64 -42.85 -18.93
CA ALA A 578 10.71 -44.04 -19.69
C ALA A 578 10.42 -45.25 -18.83
N GLN A 579 9.70 -46.24 -19.32
CA GLN A 579 9.32 -47.45 -18.61
C GLN A 579 9.55 -48.66 -19.47
N LEU A 580 10.08 -49.73 -18.83
CA LEU A 580 10.14 -51.08 -19.36
C LEU A 580 9.14 -51.91 -18.61
N TYR A 581 8.45 -52.80 -19.29
CA TYR A 581 7.49 -53.68 -18.64
C TYR A 581 7.52 -55.08 -19.26
N TRP A 582 7.17 -56.04 -18.44
CA TRP A 582 7.02 -57.43 -18.80
C TRP A 582 5.81 -58.02 -18.07
N GLY A 583 4.93 -58.69 -18.77
CA GLY A 583 3.76 -59.31 -18.20
C GLY A 583 3.48 -60.68 -18.83
N THR A 584 2.97 -61.61 -18.01
CA THR A 584 2.60 -62.94 -18.45
C THR A 584 1.25 -63.33 -17.90
N MET A 585 0.51 -64.13 -18.64
CA MET A 585 -0.75 -64.73 -18.22
C MET A 585 -0.52 -66.26 -17.99
N LEU A 586 -0.92 -66.73 -16.82
CA LEU A 586 -0.91 -68.13 -16.42
C LEU A 586 -2.37 -68.56 -16.16
N GLY A 587 -3.09 -68.87 -17.25
CA GLY A 587 -4.54 -69.03 -17.17
C GLY A 587 -5.26 -67.71 -16.87
N ALA A 588 -6.00 -67.70 -15.75
CA ALA A 588 -6.64 -66.49 -15.28
C ALA A 588 -5.75 -65.61 -14.38
N ALA A 589 -4.64 -66.12 -13.91
CA ALA A 589 -3.64 -65.38 -13.14
C ALA A 589 -2.71 -64.60 -14.05
N TYR A 590 -2.22 -63.43 -13.63
CA TYR A 590 -1.20 -62.66 -14.31
C TYR A 590 -0.12 -62.17 -13.37
N THR A 591 1.04 -61.87 -13.89
CA THR A 591 2.10 -61.13 -13.24
C THR A 591 2.62 -60.04 -14.21
N LEU A 592 2.78 -58.85 -13.69
CA LEU A 592 3.29 -57.67 -14.40
C LEU A 592 4.44 -57.03 -13.64
N GLY A 593 5.61 -57.00 -14.23
CA GLY A 593 6.77 -56.28 -13.74
C GLY A 593 6.93 -54.96 -14.53
N GLN A 594 7.25 -53.90 -13.86
CA GLN A 594 7.50 -52.59 -14.43
C GLN A 594 8.78 -51.99 -13.83
N MET A 595 9.62 -51.40 -14.67
CA MET A 595 10.77 -50.57 -14.26
C MET A 595 10.69 -49.25 -14.97
N GLY A 596 10.73 -48.15 -14.21
CA GLY A 596 10.67 -46.81 -14.68
C GLY A 596 11.86 -45.98 -14.28
N PHE A 597 12.29 -45.09 -15.14
CA PHE A 597 13.29 -44.08 -14.84
C PHE A 597 12.88 -42.76 -15.51
N GLY A 598 13.25 -41.68 -14.89
CA GLY A 598 12.86 -40.36 -15.43
C GLY A 598 13.58 -39.19 -14.76
N ASN A 599 13.39 -38.04 -15.39
CA ASN A 599 13.89 -36.79 -14.89
C ASN A 599 12.72 -35.84 -14.61
N VAL A 600 12.88 -35.02 -13.60
CA VAL A 600 11.93 -34.00 -13.17
C VAL A 600 12.62 -32.65 -13.17
N ASN A 601 12.04 -31.67 -13.85
CA ASN A 601 12.43 -30.27 -13.76
C ASN A 601 11.35 -29.50 -13.00
N ARG A 602 11.78 -28.73 -12.01
CA ARG A 602 10.92 -27.98 -11.08
C ARG A 602 11.17 -26.53 -11.14
N GLN A 603 10.11 -25.76 -11.27
CA GLN A 603 10.12 -24.31 -11.19
C GLN A 603 9.21 -23.87 -10.04
N ILE A 604 9.77 -23.16 -9.08
CA ILE A 604 9.02 -22.66 -7.93
C ILE A 604 9.24 -21.17 -7.82
N GLU A 605 8.12 -20.44 -7.77
CA GLU A 605 8.05 -19.01 -7.51
C GLU A 605 7.32 -18.80 -6.18
N ARG A 606 7.92 -18.02 -5.29
CA ARG A 606 7.36 -17.72 -3.97
C ARG A 606 7.25 -16.21 -3.79
N SER A 607 6.12 -15.76 -3.25
CA SER A 607 5.95 -14.39 -2.75
C SER A 607 6.30 -14.39 -1.26
N LEU A 608 7.33 -13.65 -0.88
CA LEU A 608 7.77 -13.51 0.50
C LEU A 608 7.18 -12.24 1.09
N GLN A 609 6.68 -12.33 2.31
CA GLN A 609 6.30 -11.19 3.13
C GLN A 609 7.33 -11.06 4.26
N LEU A 610 7.91 -9.87 4.41
CA LEU A 610 8.93 -9.53 5.39
C LEU A 610 8.44 -8.31 6.18
N GLY A 611 7.60 -8.56 7.19
CA GLY A 611 6.83 -7.51 7.84
C GLY A 611 5.77 -6.92 6.92
N GLU A 612 5.92 -5.67 6.52
CA GLU A 612 5.07 -5.01 5.50
C GLU A 612 5.64 -5.10 4.09
N ASP A 613 6.92 -5.38 3.96
CA ASP A 613 7.60 -5.46 2.68
C ASP A 613 7.28 -6.78 1.97
N ARG A 614 7.28 -6.74 0.64
CA ARG A 614 7.08 -7.91 -0.21
C ARG A 614 8.27 -8.08 -1.13
N SER A 615 8.69 -9.32 -1.27
CA SER A 615 9.77 -9.74 -2.18
C SER A 615 9.37 -11.03 -2.86
N SER A 616 10.07 -11.43 -3.91
CA SER A 616 9.83 -12.69 -4.62
C SER A 616 11.12 -13.49 -4.70
N ALA A 617 10.98 -14.81 -4.60
CA ALA A 617 12.07 -15.75 -4.75
C ALA A 617 11.72 -16.80 -5.81
N PHE A 618 12.69 -17.14 -6.64
CA PHE A 618 12.53 -18.07 -7.76
C PHE A 618 13.63 -19.15 -7.72
N SER A 619 13.24 -20.39 -8.02
CA SER A 619 14.18 -21.51 -8.22
C SER A 619 13.81 -22.37 -9.42
N ASP A 620 14.81 -22.90 -10.09
CA ASP A 620 14.73 -23.93 -11.13
C ASP A 620 15.77 -25.01 -10.81
N TYR A 621 15.31 -26.24 -10.63
CA TYR A 621 16.19 -27.36 -10.29
C TYR A 621 15.63 -28.69 -10.78
N SER A 622 16.49 -29.69 -10.86
CA SER A 622 16.19 -30.99 -11.45
C SER A 622 16.22 -32.11 -10.42
N GLY A 623 15.72 -33.24 -10.82
CA GLY A 623 15.83 -34.50 -10.11
C GLY A 623 15.72 -35.67 -11.07
N SER A 624 16.09 -36.84 -10.57
CA SER A 624 15.96 -38.10 -11.31
C SER A 624 15.37 -39.17 -10.42
N TYR A 625 14.69 -40.11 -10.99
CA TYR A 625 14.15 -41.23 -10.22
C TYR A 625 14.30 -42.56 -10.92
N LEU A 626 14.29 -43.60 -10.09
CA LEU A 626 14.15 -45.01 -10.48
C LEU A 626 12.92 -45.56 -9.75
N SER A 627 12.06 -46.25 -10.49
CA SER A 627 10.92 -46.99 -9.91
C SER A 627 10.93 -48.45 -10.34
N SER A 628 10.44 -49.33 -9.50
CA SER A 628 10.17 -50.72 -9.84
C SER A 628 8.86 -51.17 -9.19
N ASN A 629 8.05 -51.87 -9.94
CA ASN A 629 6.77 -52.40 -9.48
C ASN A 629 6.63 -53.86 -9.91
N LEU A 630 6.10 -54.67 -9.01
CA LEU A 630 5.67 -56.04 -9.30
C LEU A 630 4.21 -56.15 -8.86
N GLU A 631 3.33 -56.51 -9.78
CA GLU A 631 1.90 -56.72 -9.54
C GLU A 631 1.51 -58.12 -9.98
N THR A 632 0.69 -58.77 -9.19
CA THR A 632 0.07 -60.05 -9.54
C THR A 632 -1.43 -60.01 -9.24
N GLY A 633 -2.20 -60.66 -10.05
CA GLY A 633 -3.65 -60.65 -9.91
C GLY A 633 -4.29 -61.84 -10.58
N TYR A 634 -5.59 -61.95 -10.37
CA TYR A 634 -6.41 -63.03 -10.91
C TYR A 634 -7.66 -62.45 -11.59
N ARG A 635 -7.92 -62.80 -12.83
CA ARG A 635 -9.06 -62.31 -13.59
C ARG A 635 -10.21 -63.31 -13.57
N TRP A 636 -11.31 -62.92 -12.98
CA TRP A 636 -12.59 -63.59 -13.10
C TRP A 636 -13.43 -62.99 -14.24
N GLY A 637 -14.11 -63.85 -15.03
CA GLY A 637 -15.00 -63.43 -16.09
C GLY A 637 -14.37 -63.43 -17.48
N GLY A 638 -14.97 -62.72 -18.41
CA GLY A 638 -14.59 -62.66 -19.83
C GLY A 638 -14.74 -61.28 -20.47
N ALA A 639 -14.91 -61.25 -21.79
CA ALA A 639 -14.94 -60.02 -22.56
C ALA A 639 -16.13 -59.09 -22.24
N GLN A 640 -17.25 -59.64 -21.70
CA GLN A 640 -18.44 -58.86 -21.36
C GLN A 640 -18.42 -58.31 -19.95
N ALA A 641 -17.90 -59.06 -19.02
CA ALA A 641 -17.71 -58.68 -17.61
C ALA A 641 -16.45 -59.29 -17.06
N SER A 642 -15.64 -58.50 -16.39
CA SER A 642 -14.45 -58.98 -15.70
C SER A 642 -14.27 -58.27 -14.35
N LEU A 643 -13.73 -59.03 -13.38
CA LEU A 643 -13.31 -58.56 -12.07
C LEU A 643 -11.88 -59.05 -11.84
N THR A 644 -10.95 -58.16 -11.52
CA THR A 644 -9.55 -58.45 -11.43
C THR A 644 -8.98 -57.94 -10.08
N PRO A 645 -9.07 -58.73 -9.00
CA PRO A 645 -8.29 -58.47 -7.80
C PRO A 645 -6.79 -58.60 -8.07
N TYR A 646 -6.03 -57.72 -7.46
CA TYR A 646 -4.56 -57.73 -7.56
C TYR A 646 -3.90 -57.26 -6.27
N MET A 647 -2.64 -57.61 -6.16
CA MET A 647 -1.73 -57.10 -5.13
C MET A 647 -0.38 -56.76 -5.80
N GLY A 648 0.36 -55.89 -5.17
CA GLY A 648 1.65 -55.47 -5.71
C GLY A 648 2.57 -54.87 -4.67
N LEU A 649 3.82 -54.78 -5.06
CA LEU A 649 4.86 -54.08 -4.32
C LEU A 649 5.50 -53.04 -5.25
N ASP A 650 5.61 -51.82 -4.77
CA ASP A 650 6.18 -50.70 -5.48
C ASP A 650 7.34 -50.09 -4.72
N TYR A 651 8.45 -49.83 -5.40
CA TYR A 651 9.63 -49.17 -4.88
C TYR A 651 9.99 -47.98 -5.77
N VAL A 652 10.18 -46.81 -5.16
CA VAL A 652 10.65 -45.61 -5.83
C VAL A 652 11.81 -45.02 -5.07
N ARG A 653 12.87 -44.66 -5.80
CA ARG A 653 14.00 -43.88 -5.31
C ARG A 653 14.09 -42.59 -6.14
N LEU A 654 13.93 -41.44 -5.49
CA LEU A 654 13.98 -40.11 -6.05
C LEU A 654 15.24 -39.42 -5.55
N ARG A 655 16.07 -38.93 -6.45
CA ARG A 655 17.17 -38.02 -6.19
C ARG A 655 16.77 -36.65 -6.67
N SER A 656 16.76 -35.71 -5.77
CA SER A 656 16.57 -34.27 -6.07
C SER A 656 17.91 -33.55 -5.98
N ASP A 657 18.22 -32.74 -6.99
CA ASP A 657 19.39 -31.85 -6.91
C ASP A 657 19.17 -30.79 -5.85
N GLY A 658 20.25 -30.25 -5.33
CA GLY A 658 20.17 -29.08 -4.45
C GLY A 658 19.58 -27.88 -5.21
N PHE A 659 18.98 -26.97 -4.46
CA PHE A 659 18.46 -25.73 -5.05
C PHE A 659 18.99 -24.52 -4.30
N ARG A 660 18.96 -23.39 -5.02
CA ARG A 660 19.23 -22.06 -4.49
C ARG A 660 18.26 -21.09 -5.14
N GLU A 661 17.39 -20.49 -4.35
CA GLU A 661 16.49 -19.44 -4.85
C GLU A 661 17.29 -18.16 -5.18
N SER A 662 16.87 -17.47 -6.24
CA SER A 662 17.30 -16.12 -6.59
C SER A 662 16.24 -15.12 -6.14
N GLY A 663 16.65 -13.92 -5.75
CA GLY A 663 15.77 -12.90 -5.16
C GLY A 663 15.52 -13.14 -3.67
N GLY A 664 14.42 -12.57 -3.15
CA GLY A 664 14.00 -12.73 -1.76
C GLY A 664 14.86 -11.98 -0.74
N ASP A 665 15.67 -11.01 -1.16
CA ASP A 665 16.52 -10.15 -0.33
C ASP A 665 17.35 -10.93 0.70
N GLY A 666 17.83 -12.12 0.26
CA GLY A 666 18.60 -13.04 1.08
C GLY A 666 17.75 -14.02 1.94
N PHE A 667 16.43 -13.84 2.04
CA PHE A 667 15.48 -14.77 2.65
C PHE A 667 14.97 -15.86 1.69
N GLY A 668 15.44 -15.88 0.44
CA GLY A 668 15.32 -17.03 -0.44
C GLY A 668 15.93 -18.27 0.20
N LEU A 669 15.41 -19.46 -0.12
CA LEU A 669 15.87 -20.73 0.42
C LEU A 669 16.97 -21.37 -0.44
N ARG A 670 17.81 -22.15 0.20
CA ARG A 670 18.75 -23.08 -0.42
C ARG A 670 18.74 -24.41 0.33
N ALA A 671 18.90 -25.48 -0.40
CA ALA A 671 19.00 -26.83 0.14
C ALA A 671 20.04 -27.63 -0.62
N ASN A 672 20.62 -28.61 0.04
CA ASN A 672 21.55 -29.56 -0.56
C ASN A 672 20.78 -30.64 -1.35
N ALA A 673 21.48 -31.34 -2.23
CA ALA A 673 20.93 -32.52 -2.91
C ALA A 673 20.46 -33.56 -1.89
N SER A 674 19.32 -34.17 -2.17
CA SER A 674 18.70 -35.19 -1.29
C SER A 674 18.28 -36.41 -2.07
N THR A 675 18.17 -37.53 -1.36
CA THR A 675 17.61 -38.75 -1.91
C THR A 675 16.48 -39.23 -1.01
N SER A 676 15.30 -39.44 -1.61
CA SER A 676 14.13 -39.96 -0.93
C SER A 676 13.77 -41.32 -1.53
N SER A 677 13.27 -42.22 -0.71
CA SER A 677 12.78 -43.53 -1.17
C SER A 677 11.44 -43.85 -0.51
N ARG A 678 10.64 -44.65 -1.21
CA ARG A 678 9.37 -45.17 -0.74
C ARG A 678 9.20 -46.59 -1.22
N THR A 679 8.86 -47.51 -0.29
CA THR A 679 8.36 -48.84 -0.60
C THR A 679 6.91 -48.91 -0.14
N GLN A 680 6.00 -49.35 -1.01
CA GLN A 680 4.59 -49.47 -0.68
C GLN A 680 3.98 -50.78 -1.16
N ALA A 681 3.10 -51.37 -0.35
CA ALA A 681 2.23 -52.46 -0.74
C ALA A 681 0.94 -51.90 -1.37
N LEU A 682 0.44 -52.60 -2.35
CA LEU A 682 -0.77 -52.27 -3.11
C LEU A 682 -1.71 -53.46 -3.01
N ALA A 683 -2.99 -53.21 -2.81
CA ALA A 683 -4.07 -54.19 -2.94
C ALA A 683 -5.28 -53.53 -3.61
N GLY A 684 -5.81 -54.13 -4.62
CA GLY A 684 -6.89 -53.51 -5.35
C GLY A 684 -7.75 -54.45 -6.19
N VAL A 685 -8.76 -53.86 -6.78
CA VAL A 685 -9.64 -54.57 -7.71
C VAL A 685 -9.92 -53.67 -8.90
N ARG A 686 -9.86 -54.19 -10.11
CA ARG A 686 -10.30 -53.55 -11.35
C ARG A 686 -11.53 -54.30 -11.86
N SER A 687 -12.51 -53.56 -12.39
CA SER A 687 -13.71 -54.13 -12.98
C SER A 687 -13.96 -53.49 -14.36
N ALA A 688 -14.45 -54.29 -15.28
CA ALA A 688 -14.91 -53.85 -16.57
C ALA A 688 -16.22 -54.55 -16.91
N TYR A 689 -17.17 -53.78 -17.48
CA TYR A 689 -18.47 -54.31 -17.91
C TYR A 689 -18.89 -53.61 -19.22
N ARG A 690 -19.33 -54.38 -20.19
CA ARG A 690 -19.82 -53.89 -21.47
C ARG A 690 -21.35 -54.04 -21.54
N TRP A 691 -22.03 -52.92 -21.66
CA TRP A 691 -23.49 -52.85 -21.69
C TRP A 691 -23.97 -52.06 -22.92
N ARG A 692 -24.60 -52.70 -23.88
CA ARG A 692 -25.20 -52.07 -25.08
C ARG A 692 -24.21 -51.10 -25.81
N GLY A 693 -22.96 -51.48 -25.92
CA GLY A 693 -21.94 -50.64 -26.54
C GLY A 693 -21.22 -49.67 -25.61
N ILE A 694 -21.75 -49.36 -24.43
CA ILE A 694 -21.13 -48.55 -23.40
C ILE A 694 -20.12 -49.42 -22.61
N GLN A 695 -18.92 -48.93 -22.41
CA GLN A 695 -17.92 -49.56 -21.56
C GLN A 695 -17.94 -48.93 -20.20
N LEU A 696 -18.30 -49.69 -19.17
CA LEU A 696 -18.21 -49.30 -17.79
C LEU A 696 -16.94 -49.89 -17.17
N GLY A 697 -16.17 -49.07 -16.48
CA GLY A 697 -14.98 -49.45 -15.74
C GLY A 697 -15.03 -48.99 -14.30
N GLY A 698 -14.37 -49.71 -13.42
CA GLY A 698 -14.20 -49.25 -12.05
C GLY A 698 -12.89 -49.82 -11.46
N TYR A 699 -12.35 -49.11 -10.52
CA TYR A 699 -11.22 -49.59 -9.75
C TYR A 699 -11.32 -49.14 -8.28
N ALA A 700 -10.74 -49.93 -7.41
CA ALA A 700 -10.46 -49.57 -6.03
C ALA A 700 -9.03 -50.10 -5.71
N GLU A 701 -8.18 -49.22 -5.23
CA GLU A 701 -6.80 -49.58 -4.86
C GLU A 701 -6.50 -49.00 -3.47
N TRP A 702 -6.06 -49.85 -2.56
CA TRP A 702 -5.49 -49.46 -1.29
C TRP A 702 -3.98 -49.47 -1.36
N GLN A 703 -3.35 -48.43 -0.85
CA GLN A 703 -1.91 -48.23 -0.83
C GLN A 703 -1.44 -48.13 0.64
N GLN A 704 -0.39 -48.86 1.00
CA GLN A 704 0.21 -48.83 2.31
C GLN A 704 1.72 -48.68 2.17
N ALA A 705 2.28 -47.58 2.64
CA ALA A 705 3.73 -47.41 2.73
C ALA A 705 4.28 -48.38 3.79
N LEU A 706 5.25 -49.19 3.39
CA LEU A 706 5.99 -50.09 4.24
C LEU A 706 7.23 -49.41 4.80
N SER A 707 7.91 -48.60 3.99
CA SER A 707 9.01 -47.75 4.42
C SER A 707 9.03 -46.46 3.58
N SER A 708 9.53 -45.41 4.19
CA SER A 708 9.82 -44.14 3.51
C SER A 708 10.99 -43.46 4.19
N ASP A 709 12.04 -43.13 3.43
CA ASP A 709 13.27 -42.53 3.92
C ASP A 709 13.60 -41.25 3.14
N GLY A 710 14.33 -40.33 3.79
CA GLY A 710 14.84 -39.11 3.15
C GLY A 710 13.76 -38.11 2.72
N LEU A 711 12.54 -38.17 3.27
CA LEU A 711 11.45 -37.28 2.96
C LEU A 711 11.56 -35.92 3.65
N MET A 712 12.39 -35.82 4.70
CA MET A 712 12.70 -34.57 5.37
C MET A 712 13.87 -33.88 4.66
N LEU A 713 13.70 -32.63 4.29
CA LEU A 713 14.70 -31.79 3.67
C LEU A 713 15.05 -30.66 4.62
N ASP A 714 16.34 -30.40 4.83
CA ASP A 714 16.81 -29.24 5.55
C ASP A 714 17.10 -28.11 4.54
N ALA A 715 16.71 -26.88 4.86
CA ALA A 715 17.01 -25.71 4.10
C ALA A 715 17.51 -24.56 4.97
N SER A 716 18.32 -23.71 4.36
CA SER A 716 18.84 -22.48 4.95
C SER A 716 18.42 -21.28 4.09
N PHE A 717 18.50 -20.08 4.66
CA PHE A 717 18.39 -18.88 3.85
C PHE A 717 19.64 -18.68 2.97
N VAL A 718 19.45 -18.03 1.81
CA VAL A 718 20.54 -17.75 0.87
C VAL A 718 21.53 -16.76 1.46
N GLY A 719 21.02 -15.75 2.21
CA GLY A 719 21.83 -14.66 2.78
C GLY A 719 22.57 -15.03 4.07
N VAL A 720 22.23 -16.16 4.71
CA VAL A 720 22.83 -16.56 6.00
C VAL A 720 22.73 -18.06 6.21
N ASP A 721 23.70 -18.65 6.89
CA ASP A 721 23.64 -20.06 7.30
C ASP A 721 22.71 -20.27 8.50
N ALA A 722 21.42 -20.52 8.21
CA ALA A 722 20.39 -20.77 9.21
C ALA A 722 19.56 -21.99 8.78
N TRP A 723 20.01 -23.18 9.14
CA TRP A 723 19.45 -24.45 8.70
C TRP A 723 18.32 -24.92 9.62
N ALA A 724 17.17 -25.27 9.04
CA ALA A 724 16.07 -25.92 9.74
C ALA A 724 15.27 -26.79 8.77
N PRO A 725 14.50 -27.80 9.28
CA PRO A 725 13.69 -28.65 8.45
C PRO A 725 12.69 -27.90 7.58
N LEU A 726 12.44 -28.41 6.37
CA LEU A 726 11.32 -28.05 5.52
C LEU A 726 10.22 -29.10 5.67
N ARG A 727 9.19 -28.78 6.44
CA ARG A 727 8.01 -29.64 6.54
C ARG A 727 6.95 -29.17 5.56
N GLY A 728 6.39 -30.13 4.84
CA GLY A 728 5.34 -29.90 3.86
C GLY A 728 4.52 -31.16 3.66
N MET A 729 3.78 -31.21 2.54
CA MET A 729 3.02 -32.37 2.15
C MET A 729 3.94 -33.56 1.90
N GLN A 730 3.78 -34.61 2.69
CA GLN A 730 4.52 -35.84 2.53
C GLN A 730 3.69 -36.87 1.74
N PRO A 731 4.30 -37.90 1.12
CA PRO A 731 3.58 -39.05 0.61
C PRO A 731 2.71 -39.66 1.73
N ALA A 732 1.46 -40.00 1.38
CA ALA A 732 0.57 -40.62 2.36
C ALA A 732 1.14 -41.99 2.81
N ARG A 733 1.06 -42.31 4.09
CA ARG A 733 1.42 -43.62 4.60
C ARG A 733 0.41 -44.68 4.21
N SER A 734 -0.89 -44.30 4.23
CA SER A 734 -1.97 -45.15 3.79
C SER A 734 -3.04 -44.30 3.06
N GLY A 735 -3.71 -44.92 2.10
CA GLY A 735 -4.78 -44.28 1.38
C GLY A 735 -5.48 -45.19 0.37
N GLY A 736 -6.74 -44.87 0.07
CA GLY A 736 -7.53 -45.52 -0.95
C GLY A 736 -7.73 -44.65 -2.17
N LEU A 737 -7.74 -45.25 -3.35
CA LEU A 737 -8.12 -44.63 -4.63
C LEU A 737 -9.32 -45.40 -5.19
N PHE A 738 -10.36 -44.71 -5.56
CA PHE A 738 -11.57 -45.27 -6.13
C PHE A 738 -11.92 -44.51 -7.41
N GLY A 739 -12.31 -45.23 -8.45
CA GLY A 739 -12.74 -44.56 -9.66
C GLY A 739 -13.77 -45.38 -10.43
N ILE A 740 -14.67 -44.70 -11.10
CA ILE A 740 -15.61 -45.28 -12.06
C ILE A 740 -15.53 -44.52 -13.37
N THR A 741 -15.67 -45.23 -14.47
CA THR A 741 -15.68 -44.67 -15.82
C THR A 741 -16.84 -45.22 -16.62
N ALA A 742 -17.43 -44.37 -17.46
CA ALA A 742 -18.38 -44.80 -18.50
C ALA A 742 -17.92 -44.20 -19.82
N ALA A 743 -17.71 -45.04 -20.82
CA ALA A 743 -17.29 -44.65 -22.16
C ALA A 743 -18.34 -45.07 -23.17
N ALA A 744 -18.95 -44.09 -23.83
CA ALA A 744 -20.00 -44.30 -24.84
C ALA A 744 -19.49 -43.89 -26.24
N PRO A 745 -19.54 -44.75 -27.26
CA PRO A 745 -19.26 -44.34 -28.62
C PRO A 745 -20.36 -43.38 -29.11
N LEU A 746 -19.97 -42.26 -29.72
CA LEU A 746 -20.89 -41.30 -30.34
C LEU A 746 -20.93 -41.46 -31.90
N GLY A 747 -20.19 -42.42 -32.45
CA GLY A 747 -20.07 -42.75 -33.83
C GLY A 747 -18.96 -43.78 -34.08
N GLN A 748 -18.53 -43.95 -35.34
CA GLN A 748 -17.47 -44.92 -35.65
C GLN A 748 -16.07 -44.45 -35.22
N GLN A 749 -15.87 -43.13 -35.07
CA GLN A 749 -14.56 -42.52 -34.78
C GLN A 749 -14.58 -41.56 -33.57
N SER A 750 -15.68 -41.51 -32.80
CA SER A 750 -15.76 -40.60 -31.64
C SER A 750 -16.32 -41.27 -30.41
N GLN A 751 -15.85 -40.89 -29.25
CA GLN A 751 -16.21 -41.43 -27.98
C GLN A 751 -16.32 -40.34 -26.92
N LEU A 752 -17.36 -40.43 -26.11
CA LEU A 752 -17.53 -39.63 -24.91
C LEU A 752 -17.22 -40.48 -23.67
N ARG A 753 -16.31 -40.03 -22.83
CA ARG A 753 -15.92 -40.71 -21.58
C ARG A 753 -16.24 -39.83 -20.40
N PHE A 754 -17.03 -40.35 -19.47
CA PHE A 754 -17.27 -39.80 -18.16
C PHE A 754 -16.38 -40.54 -17.14
N GLY A 755 -15.85 -39.82 -16.13
CA GLY A 755 -15.08 -40.39 -15.04
C GLY A 755 -15.34 -39.68 -13.73
N TYR A 756 -15.36 -40.47 -12.66
CA TYR A 756 -15.33 -40.04 -11.27
C TYR A 756 -14.16 -40.72 -10.58
N ASP A 757 -13.33 -39.95 -9.92
CA ASP A 757 -12.21 -40.41 -9.12
C ASP A 757 -12.32 -39.83 -7.70
N GLN A 758 -12.03 -40.65 -6.70
CA GLN A 758 -11.96 -40.26 -5.31
C GLN A 758 -10.71 -40.82 -4.66
N ARG A 759 -10.02 -39.97 -3.92
CA ARG A 759 -8.93 -40.36 -3.00
C ARG A 759 -9.43 -40.16 -1.59
N VAL A 760 -9.14 -41.10 -0.71
CA VAL A 760 -9.39 -41.02 0.74
C VAL A 760 -8.12 -41.40 1.50
N GLY A 761 -7.79 -40.70 2.57
CA GLY A 761 -6.61 -41.06 3.38
C GLY A 761 -6.04 -39.87 4.15
N GLU A 762 -4.80 -40.07 4.65
CA GLU A 762 -4.12 -39.08 5.53
C GLU A 762 -3.95 -37.68 4.95
N ARG A 763 -4.01 -37.55 3.62
CA ARG A 763 -3.91 -36.24 2.93
C ARG A 763 -5.27 -35.54 2.75
N GLY A 764 -6.35 -36.10 3.27
CA GLY A 764 -7.70 -35.62 3.04
C GLY A 764 -8.44 -36.40 1.94
N ASP A 765 -9.69 -36.02 1.73
CA ASP A 765 -10.58 -36.61 0.75
C ASP A 765 -10.73 -35.68 -0.45
N ASP A 766 -10.22 -36.13 -1.60
CA ASP A 766 -10.34 -35.42 -2.86
C ASP A 766 -11.28 -36.14 -3.81
N ARG A 767 -12.05 -35.37 -4.55
CA ARG A 767 -13.01 -35.87 -5.54
C ARG A 767 -12.85 -35.11 -6.85
N ALA A 768 -12.88 -35.86 -7.97
CA ALA A 768 -12.84 -35.27 -9.30
C ALA A 768 -13.90 -35.90 -10.21
N LEU A 769 -14.59 -35.03 -10.91
CA LEU A 769 -15.47 -35.38 -12.01
C LEU A 769 -14.84 -34.92 -13.33
N SER A 770 -14.89 -35.73 -14.34
CA SER A 770 -14.30 -35.43 -15.62
C SER A 770 -15.15 -35.91 -16.79
N LEU A 771 -15.17 -35.13 -17.85
CA LEU A 771 -15.83 -35.46 -19.11
C LEU A 771 -14.84 -35.23 -20.24
N ARG A 772 -14.60 -36.25 -21.03
CA ARG A 772 -13.67 -36.19 -22.20
C ARG A 772 -14.37 -36.64 -23.47
N TYR A 773 -14.28 -35.80 -24.46
CA TYR A 773 -14.58 -36.16 -25.84
C TYR A 773 -13.27 -36.50 -26.60
N SER A 774 -13.24 -37.60 -27.31
CA SER A 774 -12.14 -37.97 -28.19
C SER A 774 -12.70 -38.34 -29.59
N ALA A 775 -12.00 -37.91 -30.63
CA ALA A 775 -12.28 -38.28 -32.02
C ALA A 775 -10.98 -38.74 -32.64
N ASP A 776 -11.03 -39.88 -33.33
CA ASP A 776 -9.94 -40.36 -34.17
C ASP A 776 -10.13 -39.81 -35.60
N PHE A 777 -9.10 -39.19 -36.15
CA PHE A 777 -9.13 -38.54 -37.47
C PHE A 777 -8.47 -39.42 -38.52
#